data_665aac12083937e686a84ea56e3a37eb
#
_entry.id   665aac12083937e686a84ea56e3a37eb
#
_cell.length_a   1.000
_cell.length_b   1.000
_cell.length_c   1.000
_cell.angle_alpha   90.00
_cell.angle_beta   90.00
_cell.angle_gamma   90.00
#
_symmetry.space_group_name_H-M   'P 1'
#
loop_
_entity.id
_entity.type
_entity.pdbx_description
1 polymer ?
#
loop_
_entity_poly.entity_id
_entity_poly.type
_entity_poly.pdbx_seq_one_letter_code
_entity_poly.pdbx_strand_id
1 'polypeptide(L)'
;MITLNPQVRRAVYDKIVSMGNFYGKYADGTYNNDDLNVVNFLKQIWDLPAMRSEDPRFRNAEADATQHLINNDDWDTSYVFERRFNLLAGEQVYFVKFVELVVSPMVRVDRTEMEEYVNAINECLKPANCELAVEDFLDGEPVYRLKEGLDHSEFPIDINKNTLQVYVSSSPDTYPSLDLHEYRWDDFGFKTRYKLYYCESSEIMHLIGVVKIMKKGEGITYGQLPDNFCSLSDEYCSLGQDMSYYRNIKKYLGSKYKDVLFAMRDAACFSKIADNFIEESVFKVSLLRERDADRALQFAQYELAGFDAGEDKTFVFKAELPYRRGEYLNIKFNFGKVQREDNLNRIIALIGNNGIGKTTVLNQLAEALVSNKTELFNPQIPVFSKVIAASYSIFDDFYNVKGCTYNYVYCGMQENKRIMNDDELAKRRRISVELLKKKPDGHKILRRFLNRVIEDEIVAMMYNEENQFSEGKLQNIYKWLSSGQTMLMNLIIEILTHIRQNTLILIDEPEVHLHPNAITEMVHIVDSLCERYSSCCIMATHSPVVVQELLSRNVIVMDREQDGSPVIRPMRLESMGENLTTITQEIFGRSNKEPLYIKKIKELVDKYRNMDEVLQEVQNNDVPISMPMYLLLDKMFSEK
;
A
#
# COMPACT_ATOMS: atom_id res chain seq x y z
N MET A 1 -8.91 14.16 -24.33
CA MET A 1 -9.39 12.85 -24.89
C MET A 1 -8.28 12.33 -25.76
N ILE A 2 -7.75 11.15 -25.44
CA ILE A 2 -6.62 10.52 -26.15
C ILE A 2 -7.00 10.33 -27.60
N THR A 3 -6.09 10.63 -28.53
CA THR A 3 -6.35 10.46 -29.97
C THR A 3 -5.32 9.50 -30.55
N LEU A 4 -5.73 8.26 -30.84
CA LEU A 4 -4.90 7.26 -31.51
C LEU A 4 -5.06 7.39 -33.02
N ASN A 5 -3.94 7.49 -33.73
CA ASN A 5 -3.98 7.51 -35.18
C ASN A 5 -4.37 6.12 -35.75
N PRO A 6 -4.89 6.04 -36.99
CA PRO A 6 -5.36 4.78 -37.58
C PRO A 6 -4.28 3.68 -37.65
N GLN A 7 -3.01 4.06 -37.83
CA GLN A 7 -1.91 3.08 -37.91
C GLN A 7 -1.67 2.40 -36.56
N VAL A 8 -1.72 3.17 -35.46
CA VAL A 8 -1.58 2.65 -34.10
C VAL A 8 -2.78 1.77 -33.74
N ARG A 9 -4.01 2.20 -34.08
CA ARG A 9 -5.20 1.36 -33.86
C ARG A 9 -5.07 0.02 -34.59
N ARG A 10 -4.61 0.05 -35.83
CA ARG A 10 -4.38 -1.18 -36.61
C ARG A 10 -3.32 -2.07 -35.98
N ALA A 11 -2.17 -1.52 -35.57
CA ALA A 11 -1.10 -2.27 -34.94
C ALA A 11 -1.55 -2.93 -33.62
N VAL A 12 -2.28 -2.20 -32.76
CA VAL A 12 -2.83 -2.70 -31.51
C VAL A 12 -3.84 -3.83 -31.77
N TYR A 13 -4.76 -3.61 -32.71
CA TYR A 13 -5.76 -4.62 -33.07
C TYR A 13 -5.12 -5.91 -33.61
N ASP A 14 -4.22 -5.80 -34.59
CA ASP A 14 -3.54 -6.95 -35.19
C ASP A 14 -2.72 -7.71 -34.12
N LYS A 15 -2.11 -7.00 -33.19
CA LYS A 15 -1.39 -7.62 -32.08
C LYS A 15 -2.31 -8.40 -31.17
N ILE A 16 -3.43 -7.81 -30.75
CA ILE A 16 -4.45 -8.46 -29.91
C ILE A 16 -4.98 -9.73 -30.61
N VAL A 17 -5.36 -9.63 -31.88
CA VAL A 17 -5.87 -10.77 -32.65
C VAL A 17 -4.82 -11.88 -32.80
N SER A 18 -3.56 -11.51 -33.01
CA SER A 18 -2.46 -12.48 -33.14
C SER A 18 -2.17 -13.28 -31.87
N MET A 19 -2.51 -12.74 -30.70
CA MET A 19 -2.36 -13.43 -29.42
C MET A 19 -3.46 -14.49 -29.19
N GLY A 20 -4.54 -14.44 -29.97
CA GLY A 20 -5.70 -15.34 -29.80
C GLY A 20 -6.56 -14.95 -28.62
N ASN A 21 -7.52 -15.76 -28.24
CA ASN A 21 -8.33 -15.66 -27.01
C ASN A 21 -8.63 -14.22 -26.46
N PHE A 22 -8.67 -13.20 -27.31
CA PHE A 22 -8.71 -11.79 -26.84
C PHE A 22 -10.06 -11.41 -26.21
N TYR A 23 -11.13 -12.16 -26.43
CA TYR A 23 -12.43 -12.01 -25.79
C TYR A 23 -12.75 -13.15 -24.80
N GLY A 24 -11.73 -13.83 -24.30
CA GLY A 24 -11.85 -14.83 -23.23
C GLY A 24 -12.30 -16.22 -23.68
N LYS A 25 -12.33 -16.54 -25.00
CA LYS A 25 -12.69 -17.85 -25.52
C LYS A 25 -11.42 -18.64 -25.87
N TYR A 26 -11.22 -19.79 -25.23
CA TYR A 26 -10.13 -20.71 -25.54
C TYR A 26 -10.37 -21.49 -26.86
N ALA A 27 -9.29 -22.12 -27.34
CA ALA A 27 -9.35 -22.91 -28.59
C ALA A 27 -10.32 -24.11 -28.52
N ASP A 28 -10.61 -24.65 -27.34
CA ASP A 28 -11.58 -25.71 -27.08
C ASP A 28 -13.05 -25.23 -27.08
N GLY A 29 -13.27 -23.91 -27.22
CA GLY A 29 -14.58 -23.28 -27.21
C GLY A 29 -15.11 -22.88 -25.84
N THR A 30 -14.39 -23.14 -24.78
CA THR A 30 -14.74 -22.66 -23.42
C THR A 30 -14.38 -21.18 -23.23
N TYR A 31 -14.97 -20.51 -22.22
CA TYR A 31 -14.69 -19.11 -21.86
C TYR A 31 -14.04 -19.06 -20.49
N ASN A 32 -13.20 -18.05 -20.26
CA ASN A 32 -12.58 -17.81 -18.97
C ASN A 32 -13.61 -17.54 -17.85
N ASN A 33 -14.77 -17.02 -18.21
CA ASN A 33 -15.87 -16.72 -17.32
C ASN A 33 -17.15 -17.30 -17.92
N ASP A 34 -17.88 -18.12 -17.16
CA ASP A 34 -19.11 -18.79 -17.61
C ASP A 34 -20.22 -17.81 -18.04
N ASP A 35 -20.23 -16.58 -17.46
CA ASP A 35 -21.15 -15.52 -17.82
C ASP A 35 -20.72 -14.72 -19.07
N LEU A 36 -19.50 -14.94 -19.57
CA LEU A 36 -18.96 -14.22 -20.71
C LEU A 36 -19.15 -15.06 -22.00
N ASN A 37 -19.83 -14.48 -22.95
CA ASN A 37 -19.83 -14.95 -24.32
C ASN A 37 -19.50 -13.79 -25.27
N VAL A 38 -19.24 -14.11 -26.56
CA VAL A 38 -18.85 -13.09 -27.53
C VAL A 38 -19.88 -11.96 -27.68
N VAL A 39 -21.16 -12.24 -27.55
CA VAL A 39 -22.22 -11.21 -27.62
C VAL A 39 -22.18 -10.31 -26.38
N ASN A 40 -21.98 -10.89 -25.20
CA ASN A 40 -21.82 -10.12 -23.97
C ASN A 40 -20.56 -9.27 -24.00
N PHE A 41 -19.46 -9.76 -24.57
CA PHE A 41 -18.25 -8.97 -24.81
C PHE A 41 -18.54 -7.76 -25.71
N LEU A 42 -19.25 -7.94 -26.81
CA LEU A 42 -19.64 -6.86 -27.72
C LEU A 42 -20.54 -5.83 -27.03
N LYS A 43 -21.46 -6.26 -26.15
CA LYS A 43 -22.35 -5.37 -25.38
C LYS A 43 -21.60 -4.45 -24.40
N GLN A 44 -20.42 -4.82 -23.95
CA GLN A 44 -19.59 -3.92 -23.12
C GLN A 44 -18.99 -2.76 -23.91
N ILE A 45 -18.87 -2.93 -25.24
CA ILE A 45 -18.28 -1.92 -26.13
C ILE A 45 -19.38 -1.06 -26.75
N TRP A 46 -20.43 -1.69 -27.30
CA TRP A 46 -21.51 -1.05 -28.03
C TRP A 46 -22.87 -1.30 -27.40
N ASP A 47 -23.78 -0.35 -27.57
CA ASP A 47 -25.19 -0.52 -27.18
C ASP A 47 -25.95 -1.32 -28.28
N LEU A 48 -25.71 -2.63 -28.34
CA LEU A 48 -26.29 -3.50 -29.36
C LEU A 48 -27.81 -3.47 -29.42
N PRO A 49 -28.57 -3.38 -28.30
CA PRO A 49 -30.02 -3.22 -28.32
C PRO A 49 -30.52 -1.98 -29.07
N ALA A 50 -29.76 -0.87 -29.02
CA ALA A 50 -30.09 0.39 -29.71
C ALA A 50 -29.61 0.43 -31.17
N MET A 51 -28.72 -0.49 -31.59
CA MET A 51 -28.19 -0.54 -32.94
C MET A 51 -29.10 -1.33 -33.87
N ARG A 52 -29.16 -0.91 -35.15
CA ARG A 52 -29.94 -1.63 -36.19
C ARG A 52 -29.26 -2.95 -36.55
N SER A 53 -30.09 -4.00 -36.76
CA SER A 53 -29.66 -5.25 -37.39
C SER A 53 -29.28 -5.01 -38.86
N GLU A 54 -28.33 -5.77 -39.38
CA GLU A 54 -28.05 -5.87 -40.82
C GLU A 54 -29.00 -6.83 -41.50
N ASP A 55 -29.46 -7.86 -40.79
CA ASP A 55 -30.46 -8.79 -41.30
C ASP A 55 -31.87 -8.30 -40.94
N PRO A 56 -32.69 -7.98 -41.94
CA PRO A 56 -34.06 -7.51 -41.74
C PRO A 56 -34.96 -8.44 -40.91
N ARG A 57 -34.57 -9.67 -40.72
CA ARG A 57 -35.31 -10.66 -39.91
C ARG A 57 -35.19 -10.41 -38.43
N PHE A 58 -34.17 -9.68 -37.99
CA PHE A 58 -33.90 -9.43 -36.58
C PHE A 58 -34.21 -8.00 -36.17
N ARG A 59 -34.58 -7.84 -34.91
CA ARG A 59 -35.07 -6.58 -34.38
C ARG A 59 -33.94 -5.53 -34.16
N ASN A 60 -32.76 -6.02 -33.77
CA ASN A 60 -31.62 -5.16 -33.43
C ASN A 60 -30.30 -5.93 -33.63
N ALA A 61 -29.16 -5.23 -33.42
CA ALA A 61 -27.85 -5.82 -33.58
C ALA A 61 -27.51 -6.92 -32.55
N GLU A 62 -28.16 -6.94 -31.39
CA GLU A 62 -27.97 -8.00 -30.39
C GLU A 62 -28.56 -9.32 -30.86
N ALA A 63 -29.79 -9.30 -31.38
CA ALA A 63 -30.42 -10.50 -31.92
C ALA A 63 -29.69 -11.04 -33.17
N ASP A 64 -29.21 -10.14 -34.01
CA ASP A 64 -28.38 -10.40 -35.17
C ASP A 64 -27.05 -11.09 -34.78
N ALA A 65 -26.31 -10.45 -33.87
CA ALA A 65 -25.05 -11.00 -33.36
C ALA A 65 -25.23 -12.35 -32.65
N THR A 66 -26.32 -12.54 -31.89
CA THR A 66 -26.62 -13.79 -31.22
C THR A 66 -26.85 -14.91 -32.27
N GLN A 67 -27.60 -14.62 -33.34
CA GLN A 67 -27.84 -15.59 -34.39
C GLN A 67 -26.55 -16.01 -35.11
N HIS A 68 -25.73 -15.04 -35.49
CA HIS A 68 -24.58 -15.28 -36.35
C HIS A 68 -23.32 -15.72 -35.61
N LEU A 69 -23.13 -15.31 -34.33
CA LEU A 69 -21.95 -15.65 -33.54
C LEU A 69 -22.15 -16.84 -32.60
N ILE A 70 -23.39 -17.11 -32.16
CA ILE A 70 -23.67 -18.19 -31.22
C ILE A 70 -24.38 -19.37 -31.92
N ASN A 71 -25.45 -19.09 -32.67
CA ASN A 71 -26.27 -20.17 -33.25
C ASN A 71 -25.69 -20.73 -34.56
N ASN A 72 -25.19 -19.85 -35.42
CA ASN A 72 -24.68 -20.25 -36.74
C ASN A 72 -23.16 -20.38 -36.81
N ASP A 73 -22.44 -19.59 -35.97
CA ASP A 73 -20.97 -19.46 -35.97
C ASP A 73 -20.43 -19.11 -37.39
N ASP A 74 -21.13 -18.20 -38.08
CA ASP A 74 -20.84 -17.82 -39.47
C ASP A 74 -20.24 -16.41 -39.64
N TRP A 75 -20.14 -15.60 -38.54
CA TRP A 75 -19.39 -14.36 -38.51
C TRP A 75 -18.00 -14.57 -37.94
N ASP A 76 -16.98 -14.29 -38.72
CA ASP A 76 -15.60 -14.32 -38.25
C ASP A 76 -15.22 -13.02 -37.52
N THR A 77 -14.11 -13.05 -36.78
CA THR A 77 -13.59 -11.95 -36.00
C THR A 77 -13.35 -10.68 -36.84
N SER A 78 -12.80 -10.84 -38.05
CA SER A 78 -12.51 -9.71 -38.94
C SER A 78 -13.82 -9.05 -39.41
N TYR A 79 -14.80 -9.85 -39.79
CA TYR A 79 -16.11 -9.32 -40.17
C TYR A 79 -16.75 -8.54 -39.01
N VAL A 80 -16.77 -9.13 -37.81
CA VAL A 80 -17.38 -8.50 -36.61
C VAL A 80 -16.74 -7.15 -36.30
N PHE A 81 -15.45 -7.10 -36.08
CA PHE A 81 -14.78 -5.92 -35.56
C PHE A 81 -14.41 -4.92 -36.64
N GLU A 82 -14.02 -5.37 -37.84
CA GLU A 82 -13.57 -4.44 -38.90
C GLU A 82 -14.72 -3.95 -39.79
N ARG A 83 -15.72 -4.81 -40.08
CA ARG A 83 -16.81 -4.46 -41.00
C ARG A 83 -18.10 -4.14 -40.27
N ARG A 84 -18.63 -5.06 -39.48
CA ARG A 84 -19.95 -4.91 -38.83
C ARG A 84 -19.98 -3.77 -37.83
N PHE A 85 -19.02 -3.70 -36.94
CA PHE A 85 -18.96 -2.68 -35.90
C PHE A 85 -17.91 -1.59 -36.16
N ASN A 86 -17.15 -1.71 -37.24
CA ASN A 86 -16.22 -0.69 -37.73
C ASN A 86 -15.28 -0.15 -36.64
N LEU A 87 -14.70 -1.04 -35.83
CA LEU A 87 -13.88 -0.71 -34.66
C LEU A 87 -12.69 0.19 -35.00
N LEU A 88 -12.03 -0.07 -36.14
CA LEU A 88 -10.79 0.63 -36.53
C LEU A 88 -11.04 2.02 -37.09
N ALA A 89 -12.10 2.22 -37.89
CA ALA A 89 -12.42 3.50 -38.53
C ALA A 89 -13.53 4.27 -37.81
N GLY A 90 -14.22 3.63 -36.86
CA GLY A 90 -15.31 4.22 -36.08
C GLY A 90 -14.83 5.19 -34.99
N GLU A 91 -15.76 5.58 -34.12
CA GLU A 91 -15.47 6.48 -33.01
C GLU A 91 -14.40 5.88 -32.09
N GLN A 92 -13.46 6.72 -31.68
CA GLN A 92 -12.34 6.29 -30.85
C GLN A 92 -12.75 5.72 -29.49
N VAL A 93 -13.87 6.19 -28.93
CA VAL A 93 -14.38 5.73 -27.63
C VAL A 93 -14.61 4.21 -27.64
N TYR A 94 -15.08 3.64 -28.76
CA TYR A 94 -15.29 2.20 -28.86
C TYR A 94 -13.97 1.43 -28.95
N PHE A 95 -12.98 1.99 -29.64
CA PHE A 95 -11.65 1.38 -29.70
C PHE A 95 -10.96 1.37 -28.32
N VAL A 96 -11.07 2.45 -27.59
CA VAL A 96 -10.54 2.54 -26.20
C VAL A 96 -11.24 1.52 -25.30
N LYS A 97 -12.58 1.45 -25.34
CA LYS A 97 -13.34 0.43 -24.59
C LYS A 97 -12.93 -0.99 -24.94
N PHE A 98 -12.71 -1.28 -26.24
CA PHE A 98 -12.25 -2.59 -26.70
C PHE A 98 -10.90 -2.96 -26.08
N VAL A 99 -9.91 -2.06 -26.17
CA VAL A 99 -8.55 -2.30 -25.65
C VAL A 99 -8.58 -2.49 -24.12
N GLU A 100 -9.33 -1.66 -23.41
CA GLU A 100 -9.47 -1.77 -21.94
C GLU A 100 -10.22 -3.04 -21.52
N LEU A 101 -11.23 -3.47 -22.30
CA LEU A 101 -11.99 -4.67 -22.02
C LEU A 101 -11.16 -5.93 -22.23
N VAL A 102 -10.34 -5.99 -23.28
CA VAL A 102 -9.45 -7.13 -23.57
C VAL A 102 -8.54 -7.47 -22.40
N VAL A 103 -8.09 -6.46 -21.64
CA VAL A 103 -7.22 -6.64 -20.46
C VAL A 103 -7.98 -6.55 -19.12
N SER A 104 -9.30 -6.57 -19.17
CA SER A 104 -10.14 -6.45 -17.97
C SER A 104 -10.19 -7.78 -17.21
N PRO A 105 -10.30 -7.76 -15.86
CA PRO A 105 -10.54 -8.95 -15.03
C PRO A 105 -11.80 -9.73 -15.42
N MET A 106 -12.77 -9.06 -16.06
CA MET A 106 -13.97 -9.70 -16.58
C MET A 106 -13.65 -10.70 -17.71
N VAL A 107 -12.65 -10.41 -18.52
CA VAL A 107 -12.26 -11.22 -19.68
C VAL A 107 -11.09 -12.14 -19.33
N ARG A 108 -10.17 -11.68 -18.48
CA ARG A 108 -8.96 -12.41 -18.10
C ARG A 108 -8.91 -12.67 -16.61
N VAL A 109 -9.15 -13.93 -16.26
CA VAL A 109 -9.06 -14.40 -14.87
C VAL A 109 -7.61 -14.66 -14.47
N ASP A 110 -6.78 -15.11 -15.42
CA ASP A 110 -5.35 -15.32 -15.19
C ASP A 110 -4.59 -13.99 -15.32
N ARG A 111 -3.97 -13.61 -14.24
CA ARG A 111 -3.17 -12.38 -14.14
C ARG A 111 -1.95 -12.40 -15.05
N THR A 112 -1.29 -13.55 -15.21
CA THR A 112 -0.12 -13.68 -16.08
C THR A 112 -0.51 -13.43 -17.53
N GLU A 113 -1.63 -14.01 -17.97
CA GLU A 113 -2.20 -13.76 -19.30
C GLU A 113 -2.58 -12.28 -19.47
N MET A 114 -3.18 -11.65 -18.45
CA MET A 114 -3.52 -10.23 -18.47
C MET A 114 -2.28 -9.35 -18.66
N GLU A 115 -1.21 -9.60 -17.90
CA GLU A 115 0.05 -8.86 -17.99
C GLU A 115 0.74 -9.06 -19.36
N GLU A 116 0.67 -10.24 -19.95
CA GLU A 116 1.17 -10.51 -21.30
C GLU A 116 0.45 -9.65 -22.36
N TYR A 117 -0.88 -9.56 -22.27
CA TYR A 117 -1.67 -8.69 -23.15
C TYR A 117 -1.36 -7.20 -22.93
N VAL A 118 -1.29 -6.75 -21.69
CA VAL A 118 -0.94 -5.36 -21.36
C VAL A 118 0.42 -4.99 -21.94
N ASN A 119 1.43 -5.82 -21.72
CA ASN A 119 2.79 -5.57 -22.24
C ASN A 119 2.81 -5.53 -23.78
N ALA A 120 2.13 -6.48 -24.42
CA ALA A 120 2.07 -6.56 -25.87
C ALA A 120 1.34 -5.36 -26.51
N ILE A 121 0.26 -4.90 -25.88
CA ILE A 121 -0.51 -3.71 -26.31
C ILE A 121 0.32 -2.45 -26.10
N ASN A 122 0.98 -2.32 -24.94
CA ASN A 122 1.80 -1.15 -24.61
C ASN A 122 2.96 -0.98 -25.61
N GLU A 123 3.58 -2.07 -26.09
CA GLU A 123 4.57 -1.99 -27.16
C GLU A 123 4.00 -1.33 -28.44
N CYS A 124 2.75 -1.63 -28.81
CA CYS A 124 2.10 -1.04 -29.96
C CYS A 124 1.62 0.40 -29.73
N LEU A 125 1.39 0.79 -28.47
CA LEU A 125 0.94 2.13 -28.09
C LEU A 125 2.09 3.15 -27.97
N LYS A 126 3.33 2.70 -27.80
CA LYS A 126 4.52 3.59 -27.69
C LYS A 126 4.60 4.68 -28.76
N PRO A 127 4.36 4.40 -30.08
CA PRO A 127 4.43 5.45 -31.11
C PRO A 127 3.38 6.56 -30.95
N ALA A 128 2.29 6.29 -30.19
CA ALA A 128 1.25 7.28 -29.89
C ALA A 128 1.48 7.96 -28.53
N ASN A 129 2.57 7.66 -27.85
CA ASN A 129 2.80 8.09 -26.47
C ASN A 129 1.63 7.77 -25.55
N CYS A 130 1.11 6.55 -25.65
CA CYS A 130 0.03 6.03 -24.83
C CYS A 130 0.41 4.70 -24.20
N GLU A 131 -0.21 4.39 -23.07
CA GLU A 131 -0.03 3.10 -22.39
C GLU A 131 -1.31 2.70 -21.63
N LEU A 132 -1.47 1.40 -21.42
CA LEU A 132 -2.42 0.85 -20.48
C LEU A 132 -1.78 0.87 -19.09
N ALA A 133 -2.38 1.64 -18.18
CA ALA A 133 -1.92 1.75 -16.80
C ALA A 133 -3.04 1.37 -15.84
N VAL A 134 -2.67 0.82 -14.68
CA VAL A 134 -3.62 0.46 -13.63
C VAL A 134 -4.29 1.73 -13.10
N GLU A 135 -5.61 1.79 -13.14
CA GLU A 135 -6.42 2.88 -12.61
C GLU A 135 -7.17 2.50 -11.34
N ASP A 136 -7.63 1.25 -11.26
CA ASP A 136 -8.44 0.75 -10.16
C ASP A 136 -8.20 -0.74 -9.94
N PHE A 137 -8.86 -1.33 -8.93
CA PHE A 137 -8.86 -2.76 -8.67
C PHE A 137 -10.29 -3.24 -8.50
N LEU A 138 -10.66 -4.29 -9.21
CA LEU A 138 -11.95 -4.99 -9.08
C LEU A 138 -11.70 -6.37 -8.49
N ASP A 139 -12.28 -6.67 -7.33
CA ASP A 139 -12.11 -7.95 -6.62
C ASP A 139 -10.66 -8.41 -6.47
N GLY A 140 -9.76 -7.44 -6.42
CA GLY A 140 -8.34 -7.70 -6.26
C GLY A 140 -7.51 -7.73 -7.53
N GLU A 141 -8.15 -7.71 -8.68
CA GLU A 141 -7.47 -7.72 -9.96
C GLU A 141 -7.32 -6.30 -10.52
N PRO A 142 -6.21 -5.97 -11.18
CA PRO A 142 -5.98 -4.64 -11.71
C PRO A 142 -6.93 -4.31 -12.86
N VAL A 143 -7.49 -3.12 -12.84
CA VAL A 143 -8.27 -2.55 -13.94
C VAL A 143 -7.39 -1.57 -14.69
N TYR A 144 -7.09 -1.89 -15.94
CA TYR A 144 -6.25 -1.07 -16.81
C TYR A 144 -7.10 -0.07 -17.60
N ARG A 145 -6.58 1.15 -17.73
CA ARG A 145 -7.14 2.20 -18.59
C ARG A 145 -6.08 2.74 -19.54
N LEU A 146 -6.52 3.08 -20.74
CA LEU A 146 -5.66 3.73 -21.72
C LEU A 146 -5.40 5.17 -21.28
N LYS A 147 -4.13 5.53 -21.12
CA LYS A 147 -3.69 6.87 -20.74
C LYS A 147 -2.61 7.36 -21.69
N GLU A 148 -2.43 8.69 -21.76
CA GLU A 148 -1.23 9.22 -22.40
C GLU A 148 -0.04 8.72 -21.59
N GLY A 149 0.81 7.94 -22.25
CA GLY A 149 2.00 7.37 -21.66
C GLY A 149 3.01 8.46 -21.31
N LEU A 150 3.92 8.11 -20.42
CA LEU A 150 5.07 8.93 -20.15
C LEU A 150 6.07 8.74 -21.29
N ASP A 151 6.43 9.82 -21.91
CA ASP A 151 7.52 9.80 -22.88
C ASP A 151 8.83 9.59 -22.12
N HIS A 152 9.30 8.35 -22.07
CA HIS A 152 10.63 8.01 -21.57
C HIS A 152 11.72 8.33 -22.59
N SER A 153 11.36 8.75 -23.81
CA SER A 153 12.30 9.27 -24.77
C SER A 153 12.73 10.69 -24.36
N GLU A 154 13.97 11.03 -24.63
CA GLU A 154 14.42 12.41 -24.54
C GLU A 154 13.49 13.27 -25.39
N PHE A 155 12.77 14.18 -24.73
CA PHE A 155 12.03 15.18 -25.48
C PHE A 155 13.03 15.96 -26.32
N PRO A 156 12.82 16.11 -27.62
CA PRO A 156 13.50 17.14 -28.38
C PRO A 156 12.95 18.48 -27.90
N ILE A 157 13.49 18.97 -26.80
CA ILE A 157 13.15 20.27 -26.24
C ILE A 157 13.99 21.27 -27.02
N ASP A 158 13.34 22.13 -27.77
CA ASP A 158 13.98 23.34 -28.29
C ASP A 158 14.15 24.31 -27.11
N ILE A 159 15.22 24.08 -26.34
CA ILE A 159 15.60 24.81 -25.13
C ILE A 159 15.60 26.32 -25.35
N ASN A 160 15.81 26.77 -26.61
CA ASN A 160 15.91 28.18 -26.96
C ASN A 160 14.55 28.89 -27.12
N LYS A 161 13.42 28.16 -27.17
CA LYS A 161 12.15 28.79 -27.53
C LYS A 161 11.18 29.04 -26.39
N ASN A 162 11.24 28.26 -25.27
CA ASN A 162 10.19 28.30 -24.25
C ASN A 162 10.67 28.23 -22.80
N THR A 163 11.98 28.29 -22.53
CA THR A 163 12.49 28.17 -21.18
C THR A 163 12.47 29.51 -20.46
N LEU A 164 11.91 29.52 -19.26
CA LEU A 164 11.91 30.70 -18.40
C LEU A 164 13.32 30.93 -17.85
N GLN A 165 13.73 32.19 -17.75
CA GLN A 165 14.97 32.56 -17.07
C GLN A 165 14.87 32.18 -15.60
N VAL A 166 15.88 31.50 -15.08
CA VAL A 166 16.05 31.16 -13.66
C VAL A 166 17.08 32.11 -13.07
N TYR A 167 16.71 32.88 -12.08
CA TYR A 167 17.58 33.75 -11.31
C TYR A 167 18.01 33.03 -10.03
N VAL A 168 19.27 33.18 -9.61
CA VAL A 168 19.83 32.50 -8.44
C VAL A 168 20.17 33.57 -7.41
N SER A 169 19.41 33.60 -6.30
CA SER A 169 19.60 34.53 -5.17
C SER A 169 19.69 36.01 -5.59
N SER A 170 19.08 36.37 -6.72
CA SER A 170 19.05 37.72 -7.28
C SER A 170 17.64 38.08 -7.72
N SER A 171 17.27 39.38 -7.69
CA SER A 171 15.94 39.80 -8.12
C SER A 171 15.77 39.62 -9.63
N PRO A 172 14.66 39.00 -10.11
CA PRO A 172 14.40 38.86 -11.53
C PRO A 172 14.25 40.21 -12.26
N ASP A 173 14.91 40.31 -13.43
CA ASP A 173 14.79 41.46 -14.32
C ASP A 173 13.71 41.27 -15.39
N THR A 174 13.28 40.03 -15.63
CA THR A 174 12.28 39.65 -16.62
C THR A 174 11.19 38.80 -16.03
N TYR A 175 9.95 38.91 -16.54
CA TYR A 175 8.77 38.19 -16.09
C TYR A 175 7.98 37.63 -17.29
N PRO A 176 7.33 36.46 -17.17
CA PRO A 176 7.44 35.53 -16.04
C PRO A 176 8.84 34.86 -15.99
N SER A 177 9.28 34.54 -14.78
CA SER A 177 10.61 33.95 -14.52
C SER A 177 10.56 32.98 -13.34
N LEU A 178 11.69 32.35 -13.07
CA LEU A 178 11.89 31.52 -11.89
C LEU A 178 12.95 32.14 -11.00
N ASP A 179 12.80 32.01 -9.69
CA ASP A 179 13.74 32.50 -8.70
C ASP A 179 14.14 31.38 -7.74
N LEU A 180 15.43 31.13 -7.63
CA LEU A 180 16.04 30.02 -6.89
C LEU A 180 16.82 30.56 -5.71
N HIS A 181 16.26 30.42 -4.52
CA HIS A 181 16.86 30.90 -3.28
C HIS A 181 17.63 29.81 -2.56
N GLU A 182 18.87 30.07 -2.19
CA GLU A 182 19.64 29.19 -1.32
C GLU A 182 18.93 29.03 0.02
N TYR A 183 18.67 27.76 0.42
CA TYR A 183 18.08 27.45 1.71
C TYR A 183 19.19 26.94 2.63
N ARG A 184 19.69 27.83 3.49
CA ARG A 184 20.84 27.59 4.39
C ARG A 184 20.58 26.46 5.38
N TRP A 185 20.67 25.24 4.88
CA TRP A 185 20.63 24.01 5.64
C TRP A 185 21.84 23.17 5.30
N ASP A 186 22.57 22.71 6.31
CA ASP A 186 23.72 21.83 6.14
C ASP A 186 23.26 20.37 6.22
N ASP A 187 23.39 19.65 5.13
CA ASP A 187 23.11 18.22 5.01
C ASP A 187 24.40 17.42 5.21
N PHE A 188 24.98 17.39 6.41
CA PHE A 188 26.27 16.72 6.69
C PHE A 188 27.44 17.19 5.79
N GLY A 189 27.56 18.48 5.61
CA GLY A 189 28.57 19.08 4.75
C GLY A 189 28.12 19.29 3.30
N PHE A 190 26.95 18.78 2.90
CA PHE A 190 26.38 19.05 1.59
C PHE A 190 25.53 20.33 1.60
N LYS A 191 25.71 21.20 0.59
CA LYS A 191 24.98 22.46 0.45
C LYS A 191 24.33 22.49 -0.94
N THR A 192 23.22 21.78 -1.07
CA THR A 192 22.53 21.52 -2.34
C THR A 192 21.08 22.00 -2.36
N ARG A 193 20.55 22.52 -1.23
CA ARG A 193 19.12 22.75 -1.00
C ARG A 193 18.70 24.17 -1.35
N TYR A 194 17.68 24.32 -2.20
CA TYR A 194 17.12 25.56 -2.67
C TYR A 194 15.60 25.58 -2.52
N LYS A 195 15.03 26.79 -2.46
CA LYS A 195 13.59 27.04 -2.65
C LYS A 195 13.38 27.61 -4.04
N LEU A 196 12.52 27.01 -4.82
CA LEU A 196 12.14 27.48 -6.15
C LEU A 196 10.83 28.25 -6.08
N TYR A 197 10.80 29.43 -6.66
CA TYR A 197 9.61 30.28 -6.80
C TYR A 197 9.33 30.52 -8.28
N TYR A 198 8.03 30.64 -8.63
CA TYR A 198 7.58 31.17 -9.91
C TYR A 198 7.15 32.62 -9.72
N CYS A 199 7.79 33.52 -10.45
CA CYS A 199 7.55 34.95 -10.41
C CYS A 199 6.72 35.32 -11.65
N GLU A 200 5.44 35.56 -11.45
CA GLU A 200 4.53 35.98 -12.51
C GLU A 200 4.74 37.46 -12.89
N SER A 201 5.04 38.28 -11.89
CA SER A 201 5.38 39.69 -12.00
C SER A 201 6.32 40.10 -10.86
N SER A 202 6.73 41.36 -10.81
CA SER A 202 7.52 41.91 -9.69
C SER A 202 6.82 41.85 -8.34
N GLU A 203 5.49 41.75 -8.32
CA GLU A 203 4.67 41.74 -7.10
C GLU A 203 4.08 40.37 -6.77
N ILE A 204 4.00 39.46 -7.74
CA ILE A 204 3.33 38.17 -7.58
C ILE A 204 4.35 37.04 -7.73
N MET A 205 4.60 36.36 -6.60
CA MET A 205 5.53 35.25 -6.50
C MET A 205 4.87 34.04 -5.80
N HIS A 206 5.00 32.86 -6.41
CA HIS A 206 4.44 31.61 -5.93
C HIS A 206 5.54 30.63 -5.55
N LEU A 207 5.51 30.10 -4.33
CA LEU A 207 6.41 29.03 -3.93
C LEU A 207 6.06 27.74 -4.67
N ILE A 208 6.99 27.24 -5.47
CA ILE A 208 6.89 25.92 -6.10
C ILE A 208 7.20 24.83 -5.07
N GLY A 209 8.35 24.94 -4.38
CA GLY A 209 8.75 23.97 -3.37
C GLY A 209 10.26 23.94 -3.14
N VAL A 210 10.71 22.89 -2.47
CA VAL A 210 12.13 22.65 -2.21
C VAL A 210 12.69 21.74 -3.28
N VAL A 211 13.86 22.12 -3.82
CA VAL A 211 14.64 21.34 -4.78
C VAL A 211 16.07 21.24 -4.29
N LYS A 212 16.71 20.09 -4.48
CA LYS A 212 18.15 19.95 -4.28
C LYS A 212 18.84 19.84 -5.63
N ILE A 213 19.96 20.56 -5.78
CA ILE A 213 20.75 20.59 -7.00
C ILE A 213 22.18 20.20 -6.63
N MET A 214 22.70 19.18 -7.31
CA MET A 214 24.11 18.76 -7.18
C MET A 214 24.88 19.00 -8.47
N LYS A 215 26.18 19.10 -8.36
CA LYS A 215 27.12 19.02 -9.47
C LYS A 215 27.90 17.72 -9.37
N LYS A 216 28.26 17.12 -10.49
CA LYS A 216 28.96 15.85 -10.54
C LYS A 216 30.28 15.90 -9.75
N GLY A 217 30.42 14.98 -8.78
CA GLY A 217 31.57 14.94 -7.87
C GLY A 217 31.62 16.01 -6.79
N GLU A 218 30.69 16.99 -6.77
CA GLU A 218 30.70 18.10 -5.83
C GLU A 218 29.43 18.15 -4.97
N GLY A 219 29.61 18.24 -3.66
CA GLY A 219 28.51 18.28 -2.68
C GLY A 219 28.10 19.70 -2.24
N ILE A 220 28.72 20.74 -2.78
CA ILE A 220 28.42 22.14 -2.46
C ILE A 220 28.12 22.85 -3.77
N THR A 221 26.90 23.33 -3.94
CA THR A 221 26.47 24.10 -5.11
C THR A 221 26.13 25.55 -4.81
N TYR A 222 26.11 25.92 -3.52
CA TYR A 222 25.93 27.32 -3.11
C TYR A 222 27.06 28.21 -3.62
N GLY A 223 26.68 29.30 -4.31
CA GLY A 223 27.61 30.21 -4.94
C GLY A 223 28.37 29.65 -6.16
N GLN A 224 28.02 28.44 -6.63
CA GLN A 224 28.61 27.81 -7.81
C GLN A 224 27.67 27.75 -9.01
N LEU A 225 26.35 27.91 -8.76
CA LEU A 225 25.40 28.08 -9.86
C LEU A 225 25.62 29.45 -10.53
N PRO A 226 25.37 29.55 -11.87
CA PRO A 226 25.36 30.86 -12.54
C PRO A 226 24.32 31.80 -11.87
N ASP A 227 24.58 33.11 -11.86
CA ASP A 227 23.65 34.11 -11.29
C ASP A 227 22.28 34.06 -11.97
N ASN A 228 22.27 33.68 -13.25
CA ASN A 228 21.04 33.35 -13.99
C ASN A 228 21.34 32.33 -15.10
N PHE A 229 20.32 31.54 -15.48
CA PHE A 229 20.43 30.55 -16.53
C PHE A 229 19.07 30.23 -17.16
N CYS A 230 19.08 29.77 -18.41
CA CYS A 230 17.90 29.17 -19.05
C CYS A 230 17.92 27.65 -18.95
N SER A 231 19.08 27.04 -18.81
CA SER A 231 19.28 25.59 -18.62
C SER A 231 20.59 25.32 -17.90
N LEU A 232 20.59 24.34 -16.98
CA LEU A 232 21.80 23.81 -16.36
C LEU A 232 22.56 22.91 -17.36
N SER A 233 23.89 22.86 -17.21
CA SER A 233 24.73 21.96 -18.02
C SER A 233 24.60 20.50 -17.57
N ASP A 234 25.17 19.57 -18.34
CA ASP A 234 25.16 18.12 -18.10
C ASP A 234 25.87 17.70 -16.81
N GLU A 235 26.66 18.61 -16.23
CA GLU A 235 27.34 18.38 -14.95
C GLU A 235 26.39 18.49 -13.74
N TYR A 236 25.17 19.02 -13.93
CA TYR A 236 24.21 19.24 -12.85
C TYR A 236 23.06 18.23 -12.91
N CYS A 237 22.52 17.94 -11.72
CA CYS A 237 21.33 17.15 -11.53
C CYS A 237 20.48 17.77 -10.43
N SER A 238 19.17 17.85 -10.62
CA SER A 238 18.24 18.32 -9.60
C SER A 238 17.21 17.26 -9.22
N LEU A 239 16.59 17.44 -8.05
CA LEU A 239 15.49 16.60 -7.58
C LEU A 239 14.58 17.41 -6.68
N GLY A 240 13.29 17.52 -7.04
CA GLY A 240 12.25 18.03 -6.16
C GLY A 240 12.14 17.17 -4.90
N GLN A 241 12.04 17.80 -3.73
CA GLN A 241 12.17 17.09 -2.46
C GLN A 241 10.86 16.46 -1.96
N ASP A 242 9.75 16.77 -2.61
CA ASP A 242 8.43 16.18 -2.33
C ASP A 242 7.50 16.29 -3.54
N MET A 243 6.37 15.57 -3.48
CA MET A 243 5.39 15.56 -4.58
C MET A 243 4.69 16.90 -4.77
N SER A 244 4.65 17.78 -3.74
CA SER A 244 4.03 19.09 -3.86
C SER A 244 4.82 20.01 -4.80
N TYR A 245 6.15 19.85 -4.84
CA TYR A 245 6.99 20.53 -5.84
C TYR A 245 6.52 20.27 -7.27
N TYR A 246 6.26 19.02 -7.62
CA TYR A 246 5.84 18.64 -8.98
C TYR A 246 4.39 19.07 -9.28
N ARG A 247 3.49 18.98 -8.30
CA ARG A 247 2.11 19.52 -8.45
C ARG A 247 2.12 21.01 -8.69
N ASN A 248 2.90 21.75 -7.91
CA ASN A 248 2.97 23.21 -8.00
C ASN A 248 3.62 23.63 -9.31
N ILE A 249 4.71 22.98 -9.75
CA ILE A 249 5.35 23.31 -11.03
C ILE A 249 4.38 23.14 -12.20
N LYS A 250 3.61 22.04 -12.22
CA LYS A 250 2.57 21.81 -13.22
C LYS A 250 1.44 22.84 -13.12
N LYS A 251 0.99 23.16 -11.90
CA LYS A 251 -0.08 24.11 -11.63
C LYS A 251 0.22 25.52 -12.15
N TYR A 252 1.42 26.03 -11.85
CA TYR A 252 1.77 27.42 -12.16
C TYR A 252 2.38 27.58 -13.57
N LEU A 253 3.03 26.57 -14.10
CA LEU A 253 3.69 26.66 -15.42
C LEU A 253 2.87 26.08 -16.57
N GLY A 254 1.75 25.38 -16.27
CA GLY A 254 0.89 24.80 -17.31
C GLY A 254 1.69 23.89 -18.25
N SER A 255 1.57 24.09 -19.56
CA SER A 255 2.27 23.27 -20.57
C SER A 255 3.80 23.40 -20.56
N LYS A 256 4.34 24.45 -19.95
CA LYS A 256 5.80 24.72 -19.91
C LYS A 256 6.53 23.95 -18.81
N TYR A 257 5.83 23.23 -17.93
CA TYR A 257 6.46 22.56 -16.79
C TYR A 257 7.54 21.56 -17.20
N LYS A 258 7.34 20.86 -18.33
CA LYS A 258 8.31 19.86 -18.83
C LYS A 258 9.61 20.51 -19.24
N ASP A 259 9.53 21.64 -19.95
CA ASP A 259 10.71 22.39 -20.43
C ASP A 259 11.53 22.91 -19.24
N VAL A 260 10.86 23.40 -18.21
CA VAL A 260 11.50 23.86 -16.97
C VAL A 260 12.17 22.71 -16.22
N LEU A 261 11.50 21.57 -16.05
CA LEU A 261 12.08 20.40 -15.38
C LEU A 261 13.30 19.87 -16.14
N PHE A 262 13.28 19.90 -17.48
CA PHE A 262 14.45 19.53 -18.27
C PHE A 262 15.59 20.55 -18.12
N ALA A 263 15.27 21.83 -18.17
CA ALA A 263 16.24 22.91 -17.98
C ALA A 263 16.91 22.87 -16.58
N MET A 264 16.14 22.47 -15.56
CA MET A 264 16.64 22.23 -14.21
C MET A 264 17.37 20.88 -14.07
N ARG A 265 17.44 20.05 -15.11
CA ARG A 265 18.05 18.71 -15.08
C ARG A 265 17.43 17.80 -14.03
N ASP A 266 16.10 17.75 -13.98
CA ASP A 266 15.36 16.99 -12.97
C ASP A 266 15.46 15.48 -13.18
N ALA A 267 15.95 14.77 -12.16
CA ALA A 267 16.17 13.33 -12.19
C ALA A 267 14.86 12.51 -12.13
N ALA A 268 13.83 13.04 -11.49
CA ALA A 268 12.57 12.30 -11.35
C ALA A 268 11.78 12.26 -12.66
N CYS A 269 11.93 13.28 -13.50
CA CYS A 269 11.23 13.37 -14.77
C CYS A 269 12.02 12.80 -15.95
N PHE A 270 13.34 12.69 -15.83
CA PHE A 270 14.21 12.25 -16.90
C PHE A 270 15.17 11.15 -16.43
N SER A 271 14.80 9.89 -16.69
CA SER A 271 15.55 8.71 -16.24
C SER A 271 17.01 8.71 -16.67
N LYS A 272 17.32 9.15 -17.88
CA LYS A 272 18.71 9.26 -18.35
C LYS A 272 19.54 10.24 -17.53
N ILE A 273 18.91 11.30 -16.97
CA ILE A 273 19.61 12.20 -16.04
C ILE A 273 19.87 11.44 -14.74
N ALA A 274 18.84 10.78 -14.18
CA ALA A 274 19.02 9.97 -12.98
C ALA A 274 20.13 8.92 -13.13
N ASP A 275 20.15 8.18 -14.23
CA ASP A 275 21.14 7.12 -14.50
C ASP A 275 22.58 7.61 -14.47
N ASN A 276 22.84 8.87 -14.86
CA ASN A 276 24.16 9.46 -14.84
C ASN A 276 24.65 9.84 -13.43
N PHE A 277 23.73 9.96 -12.45
CA PHE A 277 24.05 10.49 -11.11
C PHE A 277 23.69 9.53 -9.97
N ILE A 278 22.90 8.48 -10.22
CA ILE A 278 22.38 7.60 -9.17
C ILE A 278 23.47 6.88 -8.35
N GLU A 279 24.63 6.67 -8.95
CA GLU A 279 25.79 6.06 -8.27
C GLU A 279 26.64 7.07 -7.47
N GLU A 280 26.46 8.37 -7.71
CA GLU A 280 27.16 9.42 -6.97
C GLU A 280 26.78 9.43 -5.49
N SER A 281 27.80 9.59 -4.62
CA SER A 281 27.56 9.64 -3.17
C SER A 281 26.67 10.81 -2.77
N VAL A 282 26.81 11.95 -3.43
CA VAL A 282 26.00 13.16 -3.19
C VAL A 282 24.53 12.91 -3.54
N PHE A 283 24.26 12.19 -4.63
CA PHE A 283 22.90 11.82 -5.01
C PHE A 283 22.24 10.96 -3.94
N LYS A 284 22.93 9.91 -3.47
CA LYS A 284 22.44 8.97 -2.46
C LYS A 284 22.27 9.61 -1.08
N VAL A 285 23.27 10.42 -0.65
CA VAL A 285 23.34 10.93 0.72
C VAL A 285 22.62 12.27 0.89
N SER A 286 22.61 13.12 -0.13
CA SER A 286 21.95 14.41 -0.08
C SER A 286 20.61 14.43 -0.80
N LEU A 287 20.57 14.17 -2.12
CA LEU A 287 19.32 14.30 -2.88
C LEU A 287 18.25 13.32 -2.43
N LEU A 288 18.58 12.06 -2.19
CA LEU A 288 17.67 11.00 -1.74
C LEU A 288 17.59 10.83 -0.22
N ARG A 289 18.13 11.76 0.54
CA ARG A 289 18.18 11.65 2.00
C ARG A 289 16.79 11.48 2.64
N GLU A 290 15.81 12.22 2.15
CA GLU A 290 14.45 12.19 2.66
C GLU A 290 13.59 11.25 1.80
N ARG A 291 12.73 10.47 2.45
CA ARG A 291 11.88 9.49 1.76
C ARG A 291 10.91 10.13 0.78
N ASP A 292 10.50 11.36 1.03
CA ASP A 292 9.63 12.10 0.11
C ASP A 292 10.36 12.43 -1.20
N ALA A 293 11.68 12.65 -1.16
CA ALA A 293 12.50 12.82 -2.35
C ALA A 293 12.67 11.51 -3.14
N ASP A 294 12.84 10.37 -2.44
CA ASP A 294 12.87 9.06 -3.09
C ASP A 294 11.50 8.72 -3.73
N ARG A 295 10.40 9.03 -3.03
CA ARG A 295 9.06 8.94 -3.60
C ARG A 295 8.89 9.81 -4.83
N ALA A 296 9.40 11.04 -4.79
CA ALA A 296 9.36 11.96 -5.92
C ALA A 296 10.15 11.41 -7.11
N LEU A 297 11.34 10.85 -6.88
CA LEU A 297 12.14 10.22 -7.94
C LEU A 297 11.38 9.08 -8.64
N GLN A 298 10.64 8.28 -7.88
CA GLN A 298 9.94 7.11 -8.44
C GLN A 298 8.60 7.46 -9.10
N PHE A 299 7.88 8.49 -8.61
CA PHE A 299 6.47 8.70 -8.95
C PHE A 299 6.13 10.07 -9.53
N ALA A 300 7.05 11.04 -9.55
CA ALA A 300 6.74 12.39 -10.05
C ALA A 300 6.23 12.40 -11.49
N GLN A 301 6.75 11.53 -12.35
CA GLN A 301 6.29 11.38 -13.73
C GLN A 301 4.81 10.97 -13.78
N TYR A 302 4.42 9.99 -12.95
CA TYR A 302 3.04 9.50 -12.88
C TYR A 302 2.10 10.59 -12.38
N GLU A 303 2.48 11.31 -11.34
CA GLU A 303 1.73 12.46 -10.81
C GLU A 303 1.54 13.54 -11.88
N LEU A 304 2.60 13.89 -12.61
CA LEU A 304 2.56 14.87 -13.69
C LEU A 304 1.72 14.39 -14.89
N ALA A 305 1.65 13.09 -15.13
CA ALA A 305 0.77 12.50 -16.14
C ALA A 305 -0.70 12.44 -15.68
N GLY A 306 -0.98 12.77 -14.41
CA GLY A 306 -2.34 12.74 -13.84
C GLY A 306 -2.71 11.41 -13.21
N PHE A 307 -1.74 10.52 -13.02
CA PHE A 307 -1.90 9.32 -12.21
C PHE A 307 -1.77 9.69 -10.73
N ASP A 308 -2.66 9.15 -9.93
CA ASP A 308 -2.58 9.25 -8.47
C ASP A 308 -1.59 8.21 -7.92
N ALA A 309 -0.31 8.40 -8.27
CA ALA A 309 0.76 7.46 -7.94
C ALA A 309 1.08 7.52 -6.45
N GLY A 310 0.26 6.89 -5.65
CA GLY A 310 0.62 6.63 -4.28
C GLY A 310 -0.31 7.11 -3.19
N GLU A 311 -1.53 7.55 -3.49
CA GLU A 311 -2.59 7.67 -2.49
C GLU A 311 -3.20 6.29 -2.20
N ASP A 312 -3.36 5.45 -3.22
CA ASP A 312 -3.80 4.06 -3.04
C ASP A 312 -2.62 3.16 -2.67
N LYS A 313 -2.71 2.52 -1.51
CA LYS A 313 -1.72 1.60 -0.96
C LYS A 313 -2.20 0.15 -1.11
N THR A 314 -2.62 -0.21 -2.32
CA THR A 314 -2.99 -1.59 -2.65
C THR A 314 -1.85 -2.26 -3.41
N PHE A 315 -1.40 -3.42 -2.93
CA PHE A 315 -0.33 -4.18 -3.57
C PHE A 315 -0.43 -5.67 -3.23
N VAL A 316 0.12 -6.50 -4.11
CA VAL A 316 0.36 -7.92 -3.85
C VAL A 316 1.84 -8.12 -3.56
N PHE A 317 2.14 -8.78 -2.47
CA PHE A 317 3.49 -9.15 -2.08
C PHE A 317 3.71 -10.66 -2.29
N LYS A 318 4.81 -11.01 -2.94
CA LYS A 318 5.24 -12.40 -3.17
C LYS A 318 6.17 -12.82 -2.03
N ALA A 319 5.64 -13.52 -1.03
CA ALA A 319 6.44 -14.07 0.07
C ALA A 319 7.01 -15.43 -0.32
N GLU A 320 8.32 -15.63 -0.19
CA GLU A 320 8.96 -16.91 -0.45
C GLU A 320 8.61 -17.91 0.65
N LEU A 321 8.26 -19.14 0.27
CA LEU A 321 7.93 -20.19 1.22
C LEU A 321 9.22 -20.76 1.86
N PRO A 322 9.33 -20.79 3.20
CA PRO A 322 10.59 -21.10 3.89
C PRO A 322 11.15 -22.51 3.61
N TYR A 323 10.30 -23.44 3.18
CA TYR A 323 10.68 -24.85 2.92
C TYR A 323 10.64 -25.26 1.46
N ARG A 324 10.22 -24.35 0.54
CA ARG A 324 10.09 -24.59 -0.90
C ARG A 324 10.70 -23.42 -1.67
N ARG A 325 12.01 -23.47 -1.88
CA ARG A 325 12.73 -22.42 -2.63
C ARG A 325 12.15 -22.25 -4.02
N GLY A 326 11.84 -21.00 -4.37
CA GLY A 326 11.26 -20.62 -5.66
C GLY A 326 9.73 -20.75 -5.76
N GLU A 327 9.05 -21.19 -4.69
CA GLU A 327 7.60 -21.09 -4.57
C GLU A 327 7.22 -19.86 -3.74
N TYR A 328 6.25 -19.09 -4.23
CA TYR A 328 5.82 -17.84 -3.61
C TYR A 328 4.36 -17.91 -3.20
N LEU A 329 4.07 -17.31 -2.05
CA LEU A 329 2.73 -17.05 -1.56
C LEU A 329 2.35 -15.62 -1.92
N ASN A 330 1.34 -15.44 -2.76
CA ASN A 330 0.85 -14.12 -3.14
C ASN A 330 -0.10 -13.59 -2.07
N ILE A 331 0.25 -12.49 -1.43
CA ILE A 331 -0.53 -11.88 -0.35
C ILE A 331 -0.94 -10.47 -0.78
N LYS A 332 -2.24 -10.25 -0.90
CA LYS A 332 -2.78 -8.94 -1.24
C LYS A 332 -3.02 -8.10 0.00
N PHE A 333 -2.42 -6.92 0.02
CA PHE A 333 -2.66 -5.89 1.04
C PHE A 333 -3.43 -4.73 0.40
N ASN A 334 -4.64 -4.46 0.87
CA ASN A 334 -5.51 -3.42 0.33
C ASN A 334 -5.81 -2.37 1.41
N PHE A 335 -5.03 -1.32 1.46
CA PHE A 335 -5.25 -0.18 2.35
C PHE A 335 -6.11 0.92 1.70
N GLY A 336 -6.33 0.85 0.41
CA GLY A 336 -7.02 1.88 -0.35
C GLY A 336 -6.34 3.25 -0.26
N LYS A 337 -7.12 4.31 -0.41
CA LYS A 337 -6.63 5.69 -0.30
C LYS A 337 -6.50 6.09 1.17
N VAL A 338 -5.30 5.98 1.70
CA VAL A 338 -4.98 6.15 3.13
C VAL A 338 -5.29 7.57 3.66
N GLN A 339 -5.27 8.58 2.80
CA GLN A 339 -5.53 9.98 3.15
C GLN A 339 -7.02 10.30 3.37
N ARG A 340 -7.95 9.41 3.00
CA ARG A 340 -9.38 9.63 3.27
C ARG A 340 -9.69 9.50 4.75
N GLU A 341 -10.45 10.43 5.29
CA GLU A 341 -10.88 10.42 6.70
C GLU A 341 -11.78 9.21 7.00
N ASP A 342 -12.56 8.76 6.04
CA ASP A 342 -13.48 7.62 6.12
C ASP A 342 -12.83 6.26 5.80
N ASN A 343 -11.50 6.20 5.68
CA ASN A 343 -10.80 4.96 5.37
C ASN A 343 -10.77 4.00 6.56
N LEU A 344 -11.51 2.91 6.46
CA LEU A 344 -11.56 1.81 7.43
C LEU A 344 -10.51 0.71 7.19
N ASN A 345 -9.60 0.91 6.23
CA ASN A 345 -8.64 -0.12 5.82
C ASN A 345 -7.21 0.19 6.28
N ARG A 346 -7.03 1.00 7.32
CA ARG A 346 -5.69 1.39 7.80
C ARG A 346 -4.92 0.26 8.47
N ILE A 347 -5.62 -0.73 9.02
CA ILE A 347 -5.03 -1.89 9.68
C ILE A 347 -5.46 -3.15 8.94
N ILE A 348 -4.48 -4.02 8.63
CA ILE A 348 -4.72 -5.37 8.09
C ILE A 348 -4.14 -6.37 9.07
N ALA A 349 -4.94 -7.37 9.47
CA ALA A 349 -4.51 -8.48 10.29
C ALA A 349 -4.13 -9.69 9.43
N LEU A 350 -2.95 -10.25 9.67
CA LEU A 350 -2.50 -11.53 9.15
C LEU A 350 -2.63 -12.55 10.27
N ILE A 351 -3.62 -13.44 10.17
CA ILE A 351 -3.96 -14.39 11.25
C ILE A 351 -3.85 -15.84 10.77
N GLY A 352 -3.53 -16.74 11.68
CA GLY A 352 -3.43 -18.18 11.40
C GLY A 352 -2.72 -18.93 12.52
N ASN A 353 -2.63 -20.25 12.39
CA ASN A 353 -2.02 -21.12 13.38
C ASN A 353 -0.53 -20.78 13.63
N ASN A 354 0.00 -21.22 14.80
CA ASN A 354 1.41 -21.09 15.11
C ASN A 354 2.27 -21.87 14.09
N GLY A 355 3.40 -21.26 13.71
CA GLY A 355 4.33 -21.86 12.77
C GLY A 355 3.83 -21.88 11.31
N ILE A 356 2.79 -21.12 10.95
CA ILE A 356 2.31 -20.98 9.56
C ILE A 356 3.20 -20.03 8.73
N GLY A 357 4.02 -19.20 9.38
CA GLY A 357 4.94 -18.29 8.70
C GLY A 357 4.55 -16.81 8.73
N LYS A 358 3.64 -16.36 9.60
CA LYS A 358 3.22 -14.94 9.69
C LYS A 358 4.39 -13.99 9.93
N THR A 359 5.20 -14.25 10.95
CA THR A 359 6.43 -13.51 11.27
C THR A 359 7.40 -13.48 10.09
N THR A 360 7.54 -14.63 9.40
CA THR A 360 8.40 -14.75 8.21
C THR A 360 7.92 -13.84 7.08
N VAL A 361 6.61 -13.81 6.84
CA VAL A 361 6.00 -12.92 5.83
C VAL A 361 6.27 -11.46 6.16
N LEU A 362 6.06 -11.02 7.41
CA LEU A 362 6.32 -9.64 7.81
C LEU A 362 7.80 -9.27 7.69
N ASN A 363 8.69 -10.17 8.06
CA ASN A 363 10.14 -9.96 7.96
C ASN A 363 10.60 -9.84 6.50
N GLN A 364 10.14 -10.74 5.62
CA GLN A 364 10.42 -10.68 4.19
C GLN A 364 9.83 -9.40 3.55
N LEU A 365 8.63 -8.98 3.95
CA LEU A 365 8.02 -7.74 3.49
C LEU A 365 8.86 -6.52 3.89
N ALA A 366 9.30 -6.46 5.16
CA ALA A 366 10.17 -5.40 5.66
C ALA A 366 11.48 -5.35 4.85
N GLU A 367 12.14 -6.51 4.68
CA GLU A 367 13.38 -6.62 3.91
C GLU A 367 13.19 -6.21 2.45
N ALA A 368 12.13 -6.67 1.81
CA ALA A 368 11.84 -6.36 0.40
C ALA A 368 11.57 -4.87 0.17
N LEU A 369 10.82 -4.22 1.07
CA LEU A 369 10.57 -2.79 1.02
C LEU A 369 11.84 -1.96 1.23
N VAL A 370 12.68 -2.38 2.16
CA VAL A 370 13.89 -1.68 2.54
C VAL A 370 15.00 -1.83 1.49
N SER A 371 15.13 -3.04 0.94
CA SER A 371 16.13 -3.37 -0.10
C SER A 371 15.63 -3.08 -1.52
N ASN A 372 14.43 -2.50 -1.67
CA ASN A 372 13.82 -2.13 -2.95
C ASN A 372 13.71 -3.30 -3.95
N LYS A 373 13.27 -4.49 -3.46
CA LYS A 373 13.08 -5.69 -4.29
C LYS A 373 11.77 -5.59 -5.08
N THR A 374 11.78 -4.84 -6.17
CA THR A 374 10.58 -4.50 -6.97
C THR A 374 9.89 -5.74 -7.55
N GLU A 375 10.63 -6.79 -7.88
CA GLU A 375 10.16 -8.06 -8.44
C GLU A 375 9.24 -8.86 -7.52
N LEU A 376 9.23 -8.52 -6.23
CA LEU A 376 8.36 -9.17 -5.23
C LEU A 376 7.02 -8.45 -5.06
N PHE A 377 6.77 -7.38 -5.80
CA PHE A 377 5.55 -6.58 -5.67
C PHE A 377 4.82 -6.47 -6.99
N ASN A 378 3.49 -6.41 -6.93
CA ASN A 378 2.63 -6.18 -8.07
C ASN A 378 1.48 -5.23 -7.64
N PRO A 379 1.11 -4.18 -8.43
CA PRO A 379 1.70 -3.81 -9.73
C PRO A 379 3.09 -3.20 -9.59
N GLN A 380 3.43 -2.64 -8.42
CA GLN A 380 4.71 -2.00 -8.13
C GLN A 380 4.99 -1.99 -6.62
N ILE A 381 6.23 -1.71 -6.24
CA ILE A 381 6.60 -1.60 -4.83
C ILE A 381 5.88 -0.40 -4.19
N PRO A 382 5.15 -0.59 -3.07
CA PRO A 382 4.52 0.53 -2.38
C PRO A 382 5.57 1.42 -1.71
N VAL A 383 5.44 2.73 -1.87
CA VAL A 383 6.37 3.68 -1.26
C VAL A 383 5.84 4.16 0.07
N PHE A 384 6.60 3.90 1.13
CA PHE A 384 6.35 4.42 2.47
C PHE A 384 7.50 5.33 2.90
N SER A 385 7.19 6.40 3.64
CA SER A 385 8.21 7.31 4.16
C SER A 385 9.11 6.63 5.20
N LYS A 386 8.59 5.61 5.87
CA LYS A 386 9.29 4.81 6.86
C LYS A 386 8.61 3.45 7.05
N VAL A 387 9.37 2.45 7.41
CA VAL A 387 8.88 1.15 7.90
C VAL A 387 9.27 1.03 9.36
N ILE A 388 8.29 0.86 10.24
CA ILE A 388 8.48 0.60 11.66
C ILE A 388 8.09 -0.85 11.91
N ALA A 389 9.01 -1.69 12.36
CA ALA A 389 8.71 -3.05 12.77
C ALA A 389 8.75 -3.13 14.30
N ALA A 390 7.67 -3.61 14.89
CA ALA A 390 7.52 -3.76 16.33
C ALA A 390 7.25 -5.22 16.67
N SER A 391 8.08 -5.81 17.50
CA SER A 391 7.91 -7.16 18.03
C SER A 391 8.48 -7.26 19.43
N TYR A 392 7.73 -7.96 20.27
CA TYR A 392 8.16 -8.27 21.63
C TYR A 392 8.42 -9.77 21.82
N SER A 393 8.39 -10.53 20.73
CA SER A 393 8.84 -11.92 20.71
C SER A 393 10.36 -11.98 20.77
N ILE A 394 10.87 -12.88 21.59
CA ILE A 394 12.32 -13.17 21.66
C ILE A 394 12.80 -14.03 20.48
N PHE A 395 11.90 -14.47 19.62
CA PHE A 395 12.15 -15.37 18.50
C PHE A 395 12.02 -14.67 17.14
N ASP A 396 11.83 -13.35 17.11
CA ASP A 396 11.75 -12.62 15.86
C ASP A 396 13.13 -12.31 15.27
N ASP A 397 13.16 -12.06 13.95
CA ASP A 397 14.38 -11.71 13.20
C ASP A 397 14.33 -10.29 12.61
N PHE A 398 13.36 -9.46 13.03
CA PHE A 398 13.19 -8.10 12.51
C PHE A 398 14.38 -7.18 12.73
N TYR A 399 15.17 -7.41 13.77
CA TYR A 399 16.40 -6.67 14.03
C TYR A 399 17.46 -6.84 12.94
N ASN A 400 17.35 -7.87 12.09
CA ASN A 400 18.37 -8.27 11.13
C ASN A 400 18.10 -7.79 9.69
N VAL A 401 17.13 -6.91 9.47
CA VAL A 401 16.85 -6.33 8.15
C VAL A 401 18.07 -5.52 7.69
N LYS A 402 18.78 -6.03 6.68
CA LYS A 402 20.02 -5.45 6.16
C LYS A 402 19.76 -4.38 5.11
N GLY A 403 20.65 -3.41 5.00
CA GLY A 403 20.69 -2.42 3.92
C GLY A 403 19.96 -1.12 4.20
N CYS A 404 19.57 -0.86 5.45
CA CYS A 404 18.79 0.29 5.79
C CYS A 404 19.40 1.19 6.83
N THR A 405 19.50 2.46 6.52
CA THR A 405 19.93 3.47 7.47
C THR A 405 18.82 4.41 7.90
N TYR A 406 17.90 4.80 7.01
CA TYR A 406 16.97 5.89 7.32
C TYR A 406 15.49 5.50 7.34
N ASN A 407 15.14 4.46 6.63
CA ASN A 407 13.75 4.13 6.33
C ASN A 407 13.18 3.03 7.21
N TYR A 408 14.02 2.35 7.97
CA TYR A 408 13.64 1.24 8.81
C TYR A 408 13.97 1.51 10.27
N VAL A 409 13.05 1.18 11.16
CA VAL A 409 13.27 1.23 12.60
C VAL A 409 12.67 -0.02 13.21
N TYR A 410 13.48 -0.73 13.97
CA TYR A 410 13.03 -1.83 14.79
C TYR A 410 12.71 -1.34 16.21
N CYS A 411 11.49 -1.59 16.65
CA CYS A 411 10.96 -1.26 17.97
C CYS A 411 10.65 -2.57 18.71
N GLY A 412 11.67 -3.19 19.29
CA GLY A 412 11.53 -4.48 19.97
C GLY A 412 12.57 -4.67 21.06
N MET A 413 12.62 -5.88 21.63
CA MET A 413 13.48 -6.21 22.77
C MET A 413 14.86 -6.70 22.38
N GLN A 414 15.15 -6.85 21.10
CA GLN A 414 16.43 -7.40 20.63
C GLN A 414 17.35 -6.32 20.07
N GLU A 415 18.63 -6.48 20.29
CA GLU A 415 19.71 -5.73 19.66
C GLU A 415 20.91 -6.65 19.43
N ASN A 416 21.45 -6.67 18.20
CA ASN A 416 22.62 -7.50 17.85
C ASN A 416 22.50 -8.99 18.27
N LYS A 417 21.33 -9.59 18.02
CA LYS A 417 21.01 -11.00 18.34
C LYS A 417 20.96 -11.34 19.83
N ARG A 418 20.81 -10.36 20.68
CA ARG A 418 20.61 -10.57 22.10
C ARG A 418 19.44 -9.77 22.63
N ILE A 419 18.81 -10.25 23.67
CA ILE A 419 17.76 -9.52 24.38
C ILE A 419 18.44 -8.39 25.16
N MET A 420 17.90 -7.15 25.00
CA MET A 420 18.33 -6.00 25.77
C MET A 420 17.96 -6.17 27.25
N ASN A 421 18.85 -5.79 28.13
CA ASN A 421 18.55 -5.73 29.57
C ASN A 421 17.76 -4.45 29.92
N ASP A 422 17.27 -4.36 31.15
CA ASP A 422 16.44 -3.24 31.62
C ASP A 422 17.13 -1.88 31.50
N ASP A 423 18.45 -1.81 31.71
CA ASP A 423 19.23 -0.58 31.59
C ASP A 423 19.32 -0.10 30.14
N GLU A 424 19.51 -1.03 29.20
CA GLU A 424 19.56 -0.77 27.76
C GLU A 424 18.19 -0.29 27.25
N LEU A 425 17.10 -0.93 27.69
CA LEU A 425 15.74 -0.52 27.39
C LEU A 425 15.44 0.86 27.97
N ALA A 426 15.87 1.14 29.20
CA ALA A 426 15.72 2.46 29.82
C ALA A 426 16.51 3.55 29.06
N LYS A 427 17.74 3.24 28.62
CA LYS A 427 18.56 4.14 27.80
C LYS A 427 17.90 4.44 26.47
N ARG A 428 17.39 3.43 25.77
CA ARG A 428 16.68 3.58 24.49
C ARG A 428 15.43 4.44 24.66
N ARG A 429 14.62 4.18 25.68
CA ARG A 429 13.42 4.97 25.99
C ARG A 429 13.76 6.43 26.30
N ARG A 430 14.87 6.69 27.03
CA ARG A 430 15.33 8.05 27.30
C ARG A 430 15.62 8.81 26.01
N ILE A 431 16.31 8.17 25.06
CA ILE A 431 16.57 8.74 23.73
C ILE A 431 15.26 9.02 23.00
N SER A 432 14.32 8.07 23.00
CA SER A 432 13.01 8.22 22.35
C SER A 432 12.19 9.38 22.96
N VAL A 433 12.18 9.52 24.26
CA VAL A 433 11.50 10.63 24.95
C VAL A 433 12.14 12.00 24.59
N GLU A 434 13.46 12.09 24.53
CA GLU A 434 14.14 13.32 24.11
C GLU A 434 13.84 13.70 22.65
N LEU A 435 13.71 12.71 21.77
CA LEU A 435 13.27 12.93 20.38
C LEU A 435 11.80 13.38 20.31
N LEU A 436 10.93 12.83 21.15
CA LEU A 436 9.52 13.25 21.25
C LEU A 436 9.36 14.70 21.71
N LYS A 437 10.25 15.20 22.56
CA LYS A 437 10.26 16.62 22.97
C LYS A 437 10.44 17.58 21.79
N LYS A 438 11.13 17.14 20.74
CA LYS A 438 11.36 17.93 19.52
C LYS A 438 10.18 17.92 18.55
N LYS A 439 9.20 17.01 18.75
CA LYS A 439 8.01 16.95 17.90
C LYS A 439 6.93 17.91 18.38
N PRO A 440 6.25 18.64 17.48
CA PRO A 440 5.10 19.46 17.84
C PRO A 440 4.04 18.61 18.57
N ASP A 441 3.61 19.05 19.74
CA ASP A 441 2.63 18.38 20.60
C ASP A 441 2.96 16.93 21.00
N GLY A 442 4.20 16.44 20.81
CA GLY A 442 4.58 15.05 21.06
C GLY A 442 4.18 14.57 22.47
N HIS A 443 4.38 15.39 23.50
CA HIS A 443 3.99 15.05 24.88
C HIS A 443 2.48 14.99 25.10
N LYS A 444 1.71 15.88 24.46
CA LYS A 444 0.25 15.90 24.59
C LYS A 444 -0.36 14.64 23.93
N ILE A 445 0.19 14.25 22.77
CA ILE A 445 -0.24 13.06 22.05
C ILE A 445 0.10 11.81 22.88
N LEU A 446 1.32 11.71 23.40
CA LEU A 446 1.74 10.63 24.28
C LEU A 446 0.81 10.50 25.48
N ARG A 447 0.54 11.60 26.20
CA ARG A 447 -0.36 11.60 27.36
C ARG A 447 -1.74 11.07 27.01
N ARG A 448 -2.31 11.52 25.88
CA ARG A 448 -3.64 11.07 25.42
C ARG A 448 -3.69 9.57 25.20
N PHE A 449 -2.63 8.97 24.65
CA PHE A 449 -2.58 7.53 24.43
C PHE A 449 -2.30 6.74 25.71
N LEU A 450 -1.44 7.25 26.57
CA LEU A 450 -1.16 6.60 27.86
C LEU A 450 -2.40 6.55 28.76
N ASN A 451 -3.22 7.60 28.80
CA ASN A 451 -4.48 7.64 29.56
C ASN A 451 -5.54 6.61 29.09
N ARG A 452 -5.34 5.95 27.95
CA ARG A 452 -6.24 4.85 27.50
C ARG A 452 -5.87 3.52 28.12
N VAL A 453 -4.64 3.33 28.56
CA VAL A 453 -4.10 2.02 28.98
C VAL A 453 -3.55 2.03 30.41
N ILE A 454 -3.38 3.20 30.99
CA ILE A 454 -2.85 3.41 32.33
C ILE A 454 -3.78 4.41 33.04
N GLU A 455 -4.01 4.22 34.31
CA GLU A 455 -4.86 5.09 35.13
C GLU A 455 -4.36 6.54 35.12
N ASP A 456 -5.29 7.49 35.03
CA ASP A 456 -5.01 8.92 34.87
C ASP A 456 -4.07 9.47 35.95
N GLU A 457 -4.20 9.01 37.18
CA GLU A 457 -3.38 9.41 38.32
C GLU A 457 -1.93 8.96 38.13
N ILE A 458 -1.71 7.75 37.64
CA ILE A 458 -0.38 7.20 37.36
C ILE A 458 0.24 7.95 36.19
N VAL A 459 -0.52 8.19 35.12
CA VAL A 459 -0.04 8.97 33.98
C VAL A 459 0.33 10.40 34.39
N ALA A 460 -0.47 11.05 35.25
CA ALA A 460 -0.16 12.39 35.76
C ALA A 460 1.19 12.44 36.50
N MET A 461 1.54 11.38 37.23
CA MET A 461 2.84 11.29 37.93
C MET A 461 4.03 11.18 36.97
N MET A 462 3.84 10.77 35.71
CA MET A 462 4.89 10.69 34.70
C MET A 462 5.28 12.06 34.12
N TYR A 463 4.47 13.08 34.40
CA TYR A 463 4.66 14.44 33.86
C TYR A 463 5.16 15.42 34.94
N ASN A 464 5.96 16.39 34.51
CA ASN A 464 6.42 17.48 35.39
C ASN A 464 5.38 18.62 35.47
N GLU A 465 5.68 19.67 36.23
CA GLU A 465 4.82 20.86 36.38
C GLU A 465 4.59 21.61 35.06
N GLU A 466 5.51 21.49 34.12
CA GLU A 466 5.41 22.05 32.76
C GLU A 466 4.63 21.16 31.82
N ASN A 467 4.01 20.08 32.33
CA ASN A 467 3.27 19.10 31.56
C ASN A 467 4.11 18.34 30.49
N GLN A 468 5.40 18.17 30.78
CA GLN A 468 6.32 17.40 29.94
C GLN A 468 6.60 16.04 30.56
N PHE A 469 6.68 15.01 29.74
CA PHE A 469 7.01 13.65 30.16
C PHE A 469 8.43 13.59 30.76
N SER A 470 8.56 12.98 31.93
CA SER A 470 9.81 12.90 32.69
C SER A 470 10.26 11.46 32.90
N GLU A 471 11.32 11.05 32.22
CA GLU A 471 11.93 9.72 32.37
C GLU A 471 12.37 9.45 33.82
N GLY A 472 12.90 10.46 34.53
CA GLY A 472 13.32 10.30 35.93
C GLY A 472 12.15 9.94 36.87
N LYS A 473 10.95 10.46 36.59
CA LYS A 473 9.74 10.09 37.33
C LYS A 473 9.26 8.69 36.95
N LEU A 474 9.40 8.30 35.71
CA LEU A 474 8.96 7.02 35.19
C LEU A 474 9.64 5.84 35.90
N GLN A 475 10.95 5.93 36.19
CA GLN A 475 11.68 4.84 36.89
C GLN A 475 11.05 4.49 38.26
N ASN A 476 10.44 5.47 38.95
CA ASN A 476 9.77 5.25 40.23
C ASN A 476 8.39 4.59 40.04
N ILE A 477 7.78 4.77 38.87
CA ILE A 477 6.39 4.35 38.57
C ILE A 477 6.35 2.94 37.99
N TYR A 478 7.43 2.47 37.37
CA TYR A 478 7.52 1.13 36.77
C TYR A 478 7.04 0.00 37.69
N LYS A 479 7.27 0.13 39.00
CA LYS A 479 6.86 -0.88 40.00
C LYS A 479 5.34 -1.01 40.13
N TRP A 480 4.60 -0.01 39.66
CA TRP A 480 3.13 0.06 39.75
C TRP A 480 2.44 -0.37 38.44
N LEU A 481 3.21 -0.44 37.34
CA LEU A 481 2.70 -0.88 36.05
C LEU A 481 2.78 -2.40 35.94
N SER A 482 1.74 -3.00 35.38
CA SER A 482 1.82 -4.40 34.95
C SER A 482 2.84 -4.55 33.81
N SER A 483 3.32 -5.78 33.57
CA SER A 483 4.22 -6.06 32.44
C SER A 483 3.61 -5.65 31.10
N GLY A 484 2.31 -5.91 30.91
CA GLY A 484 1.59 -5.51 29.70
C GLY A 484 1.50 -3.98 29.53
N GLN A 485 1.18 -3.24 30.61
CA GLN A 485 1.15 -1.77 30.58
C GLN A 485 2.53 -1.19 30.26
N THR A 486 3.58 -1.72 30.85
CA THR A 486 4.96 -1.32 30.56
C THR A 486 5.34 -1.55 29.10
N MET A 487 5.00 -2.72 28.59
CA MET A 487 5.27 -3.08 27.19
C MET A 487 4.53 -2.17 26.22
N LEU A 488 3.22 -1.95 26.45
CA LEU A 488 2.38 -1.11 25.60
C LEU A 488 2.83 0.36 25.64
N MET A 489 3.21 0.87 26.81
CA MET A 489 3.78 2.20 26.96
C MET A 489 5.08 2.35 26.13
N ASN A 490 5.98 1.36 26.20
CA ASN A 490 7.21 1.37 25.41
C ASN A 490 6.92 1.37 23.92
N LEU A 491 6.00 0.52 23.47
CA LEU A 491 5.54 0.45 22.09
C LEU A 491 5.01 1.81 21.59
N ILE A 492 4.14 2.45 22.38
CA ILE A 492 3.56 3.76 22.05
C ILE A 492 4.66 4.83 21.94
N ILE A 493 5.58 4.86 22.89
CA ILE A 493 6.70 5.82 22.90
C ILE A 493 7.56 5.62 21.64
N GLU A 494 7.95 4.40 21.34
CA GLU A 494 8.79 4.07 20.18
C GLU A 494 8.10 4.41 18.85
N ILE A 495 6.85 3.98 18.66
CA ILE A 495 6.12 4.29 17.44
C ILE A 495 5.94 5.81 17.29
N LEU A 496 5.51 6.52 18.33
CA LEU A 496 5.35 7.98 18.30
C LEU A 496 6.66 8.72 17.99
N THR A 497 7.77 8.23 18.50
CA THR A 497 9.09 8.81 18.24
C THR A 497 9.44 8.74 16.76
N HIS A 498 9.11 7.63 16.11
CA HIS A 498 9.60 7.34 14.76
C HIS A 498 8.57 7.55 13.66
N ILE A 499 7.26 7.55 13.96
CA ILE A 499 6.20 7.71 12.98
C ILE A 499 6.24 9.08 12.29
N ARG A 500 5.96 9.09 10.98
CA ARG A 500 5.75 10.27 10.15
C ARG A 500 4.64 10.00 9.14
N GLN A 501 4.29 11.01 8.35
CA GLN A 501 3.31 10.84 7.28
C GLN A 501 3.72 9.69 6.36
N ASN A 502 2.74 8.85 6.00
CA ASN A 502 2.93 7.72 5.08
C ASN A 502 3.91 6.64 5.59
N THR A 503 3.84 6.29 6.88
CA THR A 503 4.61 5.20 7.50
C THR A 503 3.86 3.87 7.36
N LEU A 504 4.59 2.76 7.14
CA LEU A 504 4.08 1.41 7.35
C LEU A 504 4.54 0.90 8.71
N ILE A 505 3.58 0.47 9.54
CA ILE A 505 3.84 -0.15 10.83
C ILE A 505 3.59 -1.66 10.68
N LEU A 506 4.58 -2.45 11.03
CA LEU A 506 4.51 -3.91 11.09
C LEU A 506 4.55 -4.32 12.56
N ILE A 507 3.53 -5.01 13.04
CA ILE A 507 3.46 -5.48 14.44
C ILE A 507 3.33 -7.00 14.44
N ASP A 508 4.23 -7.67 15.13
CA ASP A 508 4.21 -9.12 15.28
C ASP A 508 3.81 -9.52 16.70
N GLU A 509 2.79 -10.36 16.77
CA GLU A 509 2.23 -10.91 18.01
C GLU A 509 1.96 -9.85 19.10
N PRO A 510 1.18 -8.80 18.81
CA PRO A 510 0.92 -7.72 19.77
C PRO A 510 0.24 -8.18 21.06
N GLU A 511 -0.42 -9.32 21.03
CA GLU A 511 -1.13 -9.92 22.16
C GLU A 511 -0.22 -10.52 23.24
N VAL A 512 1.05 -10.75 22.92
CA VAL A 512 2.00 -11.34 23.88
C VAL A 512 2.09 -10.45 25.13
N HIS A 513 1.82 -11.02 26.29
CA HIS A 513 1.79 -10.35 27.61
C HIS A 513 0.66 -9.33 27.82
N LEU A 514 -0.28 -9.14 26.87
CA LEU A 514 -1.40 -8.21 27.02
C LEU A 514 -2.69 -8.92 27.46
N HIS A 515 -3.41 -8.26 28.37
CA HIS A 515 -4.80 -8.63 28.69
C HIS A 515 -5.72 -8.29 27.50
N PRO A 516 -6.82 -9.05 27.24
CA PRO A 516 -7.73 -8.77 26.11
C PRO A 516 -8.14 -7.31 25.97
N ASN A 517 -8.52 -6.63 27.05
CA ASN A 517 -8.87 -5.20 27.02
C ASN A 517 -7.69 -4.31 26.54
N ALA A 518 -6.46 -4.64 26.93
CA ALA A 518 -5.29 -3.90 26.49
C ALA A 518 -4.96 -4.14 25.01
N ILE A 519 -5.33 -5.31 24.46
CA ILE A 519 -5.22 -5.59 23.02
C ILE A 519 -6.19 -4.70 22.24
N THR A 520 -7.45 -4.59 22.65
CA THR A 520 -8.45 -3.70 22.04
C THR A 520 -7.94 -2.24 22.06
N GLU A 521 -7.49 -1.75 23.22
CA GLU A 521 -6.97 -0.37 23.32
C GLU A 521 -5.72 -0.15 22.45
N MET A 522 -4.85 -1.14 22.32
CA MET A 522 -3.71 -1.08 21.42
C MET A 522 -4.14 -0.95 19.95
N VAL A 523 -5.13 -1.74 19.50
CA VAL A 523 -5.66 -1.63 18.12
C VAL A 523 -6.21 -0.22 17.89
N HIS A 524 -6.97 0.33 18.83
CA HIS A 524 -7.50 1.69 18.76
C HIS A 524 -6.41 2.77 18.73
N ILE A 525 -5.34 2.60 19.50
CA ILE A 525 -4.20 3.53 19.49
C ILE A 525 -3.49 3.49 18.14
N VAL A 526 -3.24 2.29 17.62
CA VAL A 526 -2.58 2.12 16.31
C VAL A 526 -3.44 2.70 15.19
N ASP A 527 -4.76 2.48 15.21
CA ASP A 527 -5.68 3.07 14.23
C ASP A 527 -5.64 4.60 14.28
N SER A 528 -5.73 5.20 15.48
CA SER A 528 -5.63 6.65 15.68
C SER A 528 -4.29 7.23 15.21
N LEU A 529 -3.19 6.48 15.36
CA LEU A 529 -1.89 6.85 14.84
C LEU A 529 -1.86 6.78 13.32
N CYS A 530 -2.39 5.71 12.74
CA CYS A 530 -2.47 5.54 11.29
C CYS A 530 -3.34 6.63 10.65
N GLU A 531 -4.47 6.99 11.26
CA GLU A 531 -5.30 8.10 10.83
C GLU A 531 -4.55 9.43 10.85
N ARG A 532 -3.97 9.78 11.99
CA ARG A 532 -3.27 11.06 12.18
C ARG A 532 -2.10 11.26 11.23
N TYR A 533 -1.37 10.19 10.91
CA TYR A 533 -0.16 10.23 10.10
C TYR A 533 -0.38 9.67 8.69
N SER A 534 -1.64 9.49 8.24
CA SER A 534 -1.97 8.90 6.93
C SER A 534 -1.12 7.65 6.66
N SER A 535 -1.05 6.77 7.64
CA SER A 535 -0.16 5.61 7.71
C SER A 535 -0.95 4.32 7.68
N CYS A 536 -0.26 3.19 7.50
CA CYS A 536 -0.84 1.86 7.44
C CYS A 536 -0.21 0.95 8.49
N CYS A 537 -0.94 -0.09 8.89
CA CYS A 537 -0.42 -1.12 9.79
C CYS A 537 -0.76 -2.53 9.28
N ILE A 538 0.21 -3.44 9.37
CA ILE A 538 -0.02 -4.87 9.22
C ILE A 538 0.31 -5.53 10.55
N MET A 539 -0.66 -6.25 11.13
CA MET A 539 -0.50 -7.00 12.39
C MET A 539 -0.50 -8.49 12.11
N ALA A 540 0.58 -9.19 12.43
CA ALA A 540 0.54 -10.64 12.51
C ALA A 540 0.10 -11.04 13.92
N THR A 541 -0.96 -11.82 14.03
CA THR A 541 -1.61 -12.12 15.33
C THR A 541 -2.16 -13.53 15.39
N HIS A 542 -2.34 -14.01 16.60
CA HIS A 542 -3.15 -15.21 16.92
C HIS A 542 -4.44 -14.84 17.65
N SER A 543 -4.62 -13.56 17.96
CA SER A 543 -5.72 -13.11 18.81
C SER A 543 -7.01 -12.88 18.02
N PRO A 544 -8.09 -13.63 18.30
CA PRO A 544 -9.40 -13.31 17.73
C PRO A 544 -9.93 -11.95 18.21
N VAL A 545 -9.41 -11.38 19.31
CA VAL A 545 -9.74 -10.04 19.79
C VAL A 545 -9.30 -8.97 18.79
N VAL A 546 -8.11 -9.09 18.22
CA VAL A 546 -7.66 -8.17 17.16
C VAL A 546 -8.58 -8.25 15.93
N VAL A 547 -8.97 -9.47 15.56
CA VAL A 547 -9.86 -9.71 14.41
C VAL A 547 -11.26 -9.13 14.63
N GLN A 548 -11.76 -9.20 15.85
CA GLN A 548 -13.07 -8.64 16.23
C GLN A 548 -13.15 -7.12 16.04
N GLU A 549 -12.04 -6.41 16.11
CA GLU A 549 -11.95 -4.96 15.92
C GLU A 549 -11.86 -4.55 14.42
N LEU A 550 -11.71 -5.51 13.51
CA LEU A 550 -11.47 -5.26 12.09
C LEU A 550 -12.58 -5.81 11.20
N LEU A 551 -12.83 -5.13 10.08
CA LEU A 551 -13.69 -5.64 9.02
C LEU A 551 -13.08 -6.91 8.40
N SER A 552 -13.90 -7.87 8.01
CA SER A 552 -13.47 -9.15 7.43
C SER A 552 -12.54 -8.98 6.22
N ARG A 553 -12.78 -7.96 5.39
CA ARG A 553 -11.91 -7.62 4.23
C ARG A 553 -10.50 -7.18 4.62
N ASN A 554 -10.29 -6.79 5.87
CA ASN A 554 -8.99 -6.40 6.43
C ASN A 554 -8.32 -7.55 7.18
N VAL A 555 -8.88 -8.76 7.11
CA VAL A 555 -8.35 -9.95 7.77
C VAL A 555 -7.92 -10.97 6.73
N ILE A 556 -6.63 -11.28 6.72
CA ILE A 556 -6.02 -12.28 5.85
C ILE A 556 -5.75 -13.53 6.68
N VAL A 557 -6.42 -14.63 6.34
CA VAL A 557 -6.24 -15.89 7.05
C VAL A 557 -5.17 -16.73 6.36
N MET A 558 -4.10 -17.04 7.07
CA MET A 558 -3.11 -18.03 6.65
C MET A 558 -3.51 -19.41 7.16
N ASP A 559 -3.71 -20.34 6.26
CA ASP A 559 -4.14 -21.71 6.54
C ASP A 559 -3.18 -22.72 5.91
N ARG A 560 -3.42 -24.02 6.07
CA ARG A 560 -2.65 -25.09 5.43
C ARG A 560 -3.56 -25.92 4.51
N GLU A 561 -3.06 -26.23 3.34
CA GLU A 561 -3.68 -27.25 2.48
C GLU A 561 -3.46 -28.66 3.05
N GLN A 562 -4.08 -29.66 2.41
CA GLN A 562 -3.97 -31.06 2.85
C GLN A 562 -2.52 -31.58 2.77
N ASP A 563 -1.72 -31.03 1.87
CA ASP A 563 -0.29 -31.33 1.71
C ASP A 563 0.63 -30.59 2.72
N GLY A 564 0.03 -29.76 3.58
CA GLY A 564 0.74 -28.94 4.58
C GLY A 564 1.25 -27.59 4.06
N SER A 565 1.05 -27.26 2.78
CA SER A 565 1.46 -25.99 2.19
C SER A 565 0.66 -24.82 2.78
N PRO A 566 1.29 -23.67 3.07
CA PRO A 566 0.56 -22.47 3.50
C PRO A 566 -0.24 -21.90 2.34
N VAL A 567 -1.45 -21.49 2.62
CA VAL A 567 -2.39 -20.88 1.68
C VAL A 567 -3.04 -19.65 2.32
N ILE A 568 -3.39 -18.68 1.50
CA ILE A 568 -4.13 -17.49 1.91
C ILE A 568 -5.60 -17.66 1.56
N ARG A 569 -6.46 -17.32 2.52
CA ARG A 569 -7.90 -17.22 2.27
C ARG A 569 -8.53 -16.01 2.98
N PRO A 570 -9.62 -15.46 2.45
CA PRO A 570 -10.39 -14.45 3.14
C PRO A 570 -11.17 -15.05 4.32
N MET A 571 -11.68 -14.19 5.20
CA MET A 571 -12.72 -14.57 6.16
C MET A 571 -14.02 -14.92 5.42
N ARG A 572 -14.76 -15.92 5.92
CA ARG A 572 -16.05 -16.35 5.36
C ARG A 572 -17.25 -15.69 6.01
N LEU A 573 -17.02 -14.91 7.06
CA LEU A 573 -18.03 -14.17 7.79
C LEU A 573 -17.49 -12.78 8.17
N GLU A 574 -18.37 -11.83 8.43
CA GLU A 574 -17.95 -10.53 8.93
C GLU A 574 -17.40 -10.67 10.34
N SER A 575 -16.19 -10.12 10.56
CA SER A 575 -15.46 -10.26 11.82
C SER A 575 -15.73 -9.14 12.81
N MET A 576 -16.04 -7.94 12.31
CA MET A 576 -16.20 -6.77 13.16
C MET A 576 -17.38 -6.93 14.12
N GLY A 577 -17.10 -6.97 15.42
CA GLY A 577 -18.11 -7.14 16.46
C GLY A 577 -18.68 -8.56 16.60
N GLU A 578 -18.18 -9.55 15.82
CA GLU A 578 -18.64 -10.95 15.90
C GLU A 578 -18.16 -11.62 17.20
N ASN A 579 -18.84 -12.69 17.60
CA ASN A 579 -18.49 -13.45 18.79
C ASN A 579 -17.10 -14.11 18.65
N LEU A 580 -16.26 -13.98 19.68
CA LEU A 580 -14.89 -14.53 19.69
C LEU A 580 -14.85 -16.04 19.44
N THR A 581 -15.85 -16.80 19.89
CA THR A 581 -15.93 -18.24 19.63
C THR A 581 -16.14 -18.51 18.14
N THR A 582 -17.02 -17.75 17.50
CA THR A 582 -17.31 -17.86 16.05
C THR A 582 -16.05 -17.52 15.25
N ILE A 583 -15.39 -16.40 15.56
CA ILE A 583 -14.13 -16.00 14.93
C ILE A 583 -13.07 -17.08 15.10
N THR A 584 -12.91 -17.60 16.32
CA THR A 584 -11.92 -18.65 16.62
C THR A 584 -12.19 -19.93 15.82
N GLN A 585 -13.46 -20.34 15.69
CA GLN A 585 -13.83 -21.51 14.89
C GLN A 585 -13.62 -21.30 13.38
N GLU A 586 -13.90 -20.09 12.89
CA GLU A 586 -13.68 -19.75 11.48
C GLU A 586 -12.18 -19.79 11.11
N ILE A 587 -11.32 -19.24 11.97
CA ILE A 587 -9.89 -19.13 11.67
C ILE A 587 -9.15 -20.44 11.91
N PHE A 588 -9.34 -21.04 13.08
CA PHE A 588 -8.55 -22.18 13.55
C PHE A 588 -9.26 -23.53 13.36
N GLY A 589 -10.50 -23.50 12.88
CA GLY A 589 -11.32 -24.69 12.73
C GLY A 589 -11.82 -25.24 14.07
N ARG A 590 -12.69 -26.25 14.01
CA ARG A 590 -13.07 -27.00 15.21
C ARG A 590 -11.92 -27.92 15.58
N SER A 591 -11.42 -27.79 16.81
CA SER A 591 -10.47 -28.76 17.34
C SER A 591 -11.05 -30.18 17.23
N ASN A 592 -10.33 -31.09 16.59
CA ASN A 592 -10.71 -32.52 16.59
C ASN A 592 -10.55 -33.17 17.97
N LYS A 593 -9.96 -32.43 18.94
CA LYS A 593 -9.83 -32.89 20.32
C LYS A 593 -11.02 -32.35 21.12
N GLU A 594 -11.73 -33.25 21.72
CA GLU A 594 -12.82 -32.90 22.61
C GLU A 594 -12.31 -32.06 23.79
N PRO A 595 -12.91 -30.88 24.07
CA PRO A 595 -12.50 -30.05 25.21
C PRO A 595 -12.64 -30.81 26.54
N LEU A 596 -11.71 -30.53 27.46
CA LEU A 596 -11.68 -31.20 28.76
C LEU A 596 -13.03 -31.08 29.54
N TYR A 597 -13.67 -29.89 29.45
CA TYR A 597 -14.96 -29.69 30.13
C TYR A 597 -16.08 -30.57 29.54
N ILE A 598 -16.10 -30.78 28.22
CA ILE A 598 -17.08 -31.67 27.59
C ILE A 598 -16.85 -33.11 28.03
N LYS A 599 -15.59 -33.55 28.08
CA LYS A 599 -15.23 -34.87 28.58
C LYS A 599 -15.70 -35.03 30.05
N LYS A 600 -15.45 -34.02 30.89
CA LYS A 600 -15.88 -34.03 32.29
C LYS A 600 -17.38 -34.06 32.44
N ILE A 601 -18.11 -33.28 31.64
CA ILE A 601 -19.57 -33.28 31.65
C ILE A 601 -20.12 -34.65 31.22
N LYS A 602 -19.55 -35.29 30.20
CA LYS A 602 -19.93 -36.66 29.80
C LYS A 602 -19.73 -37.65 30.94
N GLU A 603 -18.57 -37.63 31.61
CA GLU A 603 -18.30 -38.47 32.76
C GLU A 603 -19.35 -38.26 33.87
N LEU A 604 -19.81 -37.01 34.11
CA LEU A 604 -20.86 -36.71 35.09
C LEU A 604 -22.24 -37.19 34.59
N VAL A 605 -22.58 -36.95 33.33
CA VAL A 605 -23.84 -37.45 32.73
C VAL A 605 -23.90 -38.97 32.78
N ASP A 606 -22.80 -39.68 32.58
CA ASP A 606 -22.74 -41.14 32.70
C ASP A 606 -22.88 -41.63 34.14
N LYS A 607 -22.37 -40.88 35.12
CA LYS A 607 -22.38 -41.21 36.54
C LYS A 607 -23.74 -40.99 37.20
N TYR A 608 -24.43 -39.91 36.81
CA TYR A 608 -25.69 -39.50 37.43
C TYR A 608 -26.89 -39.85 36.56
N ARG A 609 -28.10 -40.03 37.21
CA ARG A 609 -29.30 -40.52 36.52
C ARG A 609 -30.09 -39.39 35.85
N ASN A 610 -30.02 -38.21 36.42
CA ASN A 610 -30.78 -37.06 35.94
C ASN A 610 -29.95 -35.78 35.96
N MET A 611 -30.47 -34.76 35.27
CA MET A 611 -29.81 -33.49 35.11
C MET A 611 -29.65 -32.73 36.43
N ASP A 612 -30.65 -32.84 37.32
CA ASP A 612 -30.63 -32.10 38.59
C ASP A 612 -29.46 -32.54 39.48
N GLU A 613 -29.16 -33.85 39.50
CA GLU A 613 -28.01 -34.37 40.25
C GLU A 613 -26.68 -33.85 39.70
N VAL A 614 -26.53 -33.74 38.38
CA VAL A 614 -25.35 -33.14 37.76
C VAL A 614 -25.26 -31.64 38.06
N LEU A 615 -26.38 -30.93 38.00
CA LEU A 615 -26.44 -29.52 38.35
C LEU A 615 -26.04 -29.26 39.80
N GLN A 616 -26.49 -30.09 40.76
CA GLN A 616 -26.09 -30.00 42.17
C GLN A 616 -24.59 -30.24 42.38
N GLU A 617 -23.98 -31.17 41.63
CA GLU A 617 -22.57 -31.47 41.72
C GLU A 617 -21.67 -30.35 41.12
N VAL A 618 -22.15 -29.72 40.04
CA VAL A 618 -21.39 -28.70 39.30
C VAL A 618 -21.63 -27.30 39.88
N GLN A 619 -22.79 -27.07 40.46
CA GLN A 619 -23.18 -25.78 41.02
C GLN A 619 -22.39 -25.49 42.29
N ASN A 620 -21.68 -24.36 42.31
CA ASN A 620 -20.94 -23.88 43.46
C ASN A 620 -21.74 -22.77 44.16
N ASN A 621 -22.46 -23.12 45.25
CA ASN A 621 -23.28 -22.20 46.03
C ASN A 621 -24.25 -21.37 45.15
N ASP A 622 -24.17 -20.02 45.26
CA ASP A 622 -25.06 -19.08 44.56
C ASP A 622 -24.61 -18.72 43.14
N VAL A 623 -23.60 -19.37 42.59
CA VAL A 623 -23.12 -19.06 41.22
C VAL A 623 -24.03 -19.75 40.19
N PRO A 624 -24.75 -18.98 39.34
CA PRO A 624 -25.64 -19.59 38.36
C PRO A 624 -24.83 -20.31 37.26
N ILE A 625 -25.34 -21.45 36.83
CA ILE A 625 -24.79 -22.19 35.69
C ILE A 625 -25.08 -21.41 34.40
N SER A 626 -24.09 -21.34 33.53
CA SER A 626 -24.23 -20.65 32.26
C SER A 626 -25.24 -21.33 31.34
N MET A 627 -26.00 -20.53 30.57
CA MET A 627 -26.98 -21.06 29.61
C MET A 627 -26.39 -22.06 28.59
N PRO A 628 -25.18 -21.84 28.02
CA PRO A 628 -24.56 -22.82 27.15
C PRO A 628 -24.32 -24.19 27.83
N MET A 629 -23.91 -24.18 29.08
CA MET A 629 -23.70 -25.41 29.84
C MET A 629 -25.02 -26.12 30.13
N TYR A 630 -26.06 -25.37 30.50
CA TYR A 630 -27.39 -25.91 30.71
C TYR A 630 -27.92 -26.60 29.44
N LEU A 631 -27.86 -25.93 28.29
CA LEU A 631 -28.28 -26.49 27.01
C LEU A 631 -27.47 -27.73 26.60
N LEU A 632 -26.16 -27.75 26.93
CA LEU A 632 -25.30 -28.90 26.65
C LEU A 632 -25.74 -30.12 27.49
N LEU A 633 -26.04 -29.93 28.79
CA LEU A 633 -26.53 -30.97 29.66
C LEU A 633 -27.90 -31.49 29.21
N ASP A 634 -28.85 -30.58 28.90
CA ASP A 634 -30.17 -30.92 28.40
C ASP A 634 -30.10 -31.77 27.12
N LYS A 635 -29.25 -31.39 26.19
CA LYS A 635 -28.99 -32.16 24.98
C LYS A 635 -28.44 -33.57 25.30
N MET A 636 -27.44 -33.67 26.17
CA MET A 636 -26.80 -34.95 26.51
C MET A 636 -27.75 -35.90 27.23
N PHE A 637 -28.63 -35.36 28.11
CA PHE A 637 -29.64 -36.18 28.76
C PHE A 637 -30.81 -36.56 27.82
N SER A 638 -31.12 -35.71 26.83
CA SER A 638 -32.12 -36.02 25.81
C SER A 638 -31.67 -37.10 24.81
N GLU A 639 -30.34 -37.22 24.59
CA GLU A 639 -29.73 -38.21 23.73
C GLU A 639 -29.42 -39.53 24.46
N LYS A 640 -29.50 -39.60 25.78
CA LYS A 640 -29.30 -40.79 26.64
C LYS A 640 -30.60 -41.55 26.83
#